data_0bc39241fab6a9d5a268941ff7713501
#
_entry.id   0bc39241fab6a9d5a268941ff7713501
#
_cell.length_a   1.000
_cell.length_b   1.000
_cell.length_c   1.000
_cell.angle_alpha   90.00
_cell.angle_beta   90.00
_cell.angle_gamma   90.00
#
_symmetry.space_group_name_H-M   'P 1'
#
loop_
_entity.id
_entity.type
_entity.pdbx_description
1 polymer ?
#
loop_
_entity_poly.entity_id
_entity_poly.type
_entity_poly.pdbx_seq_one_letter_code
_entity_poly.pdbx_strand_id
1 'polypeptide(L)'
;MPTDYQKIRDENIARYGWDTAVLDLLGQLYSERTHFLFELIQNAEDAGATGLAFELFDDRLEVRHDGRPFTGADVRGVCGVGQSGKSGDLTQIGKFGIGFKSVYAYTRTPRVYSAGEHFRIENYVRPFLVPPLDEAATGTLFVFPFDHDTVSPAVCAQEISSALNALAPGIVLFLTNIGRLRVRGAGVADAVIERASVTGSGSGPGAPRRVLLSKGRARREEWLVWDRQVAGLGDRLARIEIAFRVEAGRIVASARSPLTVFFPTEKETFLGFLIQGPYRTTPARDNIPEHDPSNAALVRATAALLTDVLRELRDDGLLTVEVLTTLPLEVARFQPGSMFRPLFDAVRAALAADPLIPVAGLGDGAGGGFGAGGGFAAAGELKLAQDADLRELLTADQLGALYSAGHPVRFAADGITEHLTPVLWRYLREEIGLEEVTPEGVVSRVSRAFLQAQPDEWITRFYAFLFLHSALWRASRSADGQPGPARTKPVIRLEDGSHVAPFDAQDRPAVYLPGPAASSLPTVRRAIADSPAARPFLDALDLAQPDVIAEVLRVILPRYRDLDLGELDLAQHDADLECVVRALDEAAAGPRAELLEQLQETNFLIGENAATGEQRLMRPPRLYQRSKDLETYFDGNPDAWFAGDAYGPWLVQLRGMGVRSDVEVRARTPDPLGYVQIIVDFGRNERGLDGFDPDAQIDGLDYALRHPGHARSEYVWNVLLAPNRRLVAGVVERSVLQSYSDSHLDHAGSAIAAAAEGEAWLPGRDETFRRPGDLSLDDLPPTYTRDEGLAQALHMLQPVVAEAARQLGIAPEVLWGLSTHPDLVALIERELAVRSAARGG
;
A
#
# COMPACT_ATOMS: atom_id res chain seq x y z
N MET A 1 -18.17 -3.55 -82.59
CA MET A 1 -18.21 -4.82 -83.32
C MET A 1 -18.49 -5.89 -82.27
N PRO A 2 -19.30 -6.90 -82.60
CA PRO A 2 -19.52 -8.02 -81.69
C PRO A 2 -18.20 -8.73 -81.42
N THR A 3 -18.04 -9.25 -80.20
CA THR A 3 -16.82 -9.97 -79.77
C THR A 3 -16.66 -11.28 -80.55
N ASP A 4 -15.50 -11.47 -81.18
CA ASP A 4 -15.18 -12.70 -81.84
C ASP A 4 -14.63 -13.76 -80.87
N TYR A 5 -15.54 -14.60 -80.37
CA TYR A 5 -15.19 -15.67 -79.39
C TYR A 5 -14.29 -16.74 -79.99
N GLN A 6 -14.41 -16.98 -81.30
CA GLN A 6 -13.52 -17.97 -81.96
C GLN A 6 -12.07 -17.48 -81.92
N LYS A 7 -11.85 -16.23 -82.29
CA LYS A 7 -10.53 -15.61 -82.24
C LYS A 7 -9.91 -15.65 -80.84
N ILE A 8 -10.69 -15.32 -79.84
CA ILE A 8 -10.21 -15.36 -78.42
C ILE A 8 -9.88 -16.79 -78.03
N ARG A 9 -10.67 -17.80 -78.45
CA ARG A 9 -10.42 -19.21 -78.18
C ARG A 9 -9.13 -19.67 -78.82
N ASP A 10 -8.91 -19.34 -80.11
CA ASP A 10 -7.76 -19.72 -80.86
C ASP A 10 -6.47 -19.09 -80.28
N GLU A 11 -6.53 -17.81 -79.91
CA GLU A 11 -5.45 -17.12 -79.23
C GLU A 11 -5.13 -17.74 -77.86
N ASN A 12 -6.15 -18.19 -77.09
CA ASN A 12 -5.93 -18.86 -75.80
C ASN A 12 -5.43 -20.28 -75.96
N ILE A 13 -5.84 -21.06 -76.99
CA ILE A 13 -5.30 -22.36 -77.30
C ILE A 13 -3.84 -22.22 -77.68
N ALA A 14 -3.48 -21.23 -78.51
CA ALA A 14 -2.08 -20.98 -78.84
C ALA A 14 -1.20 -20.63 -77.64
N ARG A 15 -1.76 -19.94 -76.67
CA ARG A 15 -1.05 -19.49 -75.46
C ARG A 15 -0.97 -20.55 -74.39
N TYR A 16 -2.06 -21.23 -74.06
CA TYR A 16 -2.16 -22.14 -72.91
C TYR A 16 -2.15 -23.64 -73.32
N GLY A 17 -2.13 -23.96 -74.61
CA GLY A 17 -2.19 -25.32 -75.12
C GLY A 17 -3.61 -25.93 -75.14
N TRP A 18 -3.66 -27.15 -75.66
CA TRP A 18 -4.90 -27.94 -75.65
C TRP A 18 -5.15 -28.61 -74.33
N ASP A 19 -4.07 -28.99 -73.62
CA ASP A 19 -4.16 -29.55 -72.29
C ASP A 19 -4.14 -28.46 -71.23
N THR A 20 -5.27 -28.33 -70.48
CA THR A 20 -5.45 -27.32 -69.46
C THR A 20 -5.37 -27.90 -68.05
N ALA A 21 -4.87 -29.12 -67.85
CA ALA A 21 -4.76 -29.76 -66.56
C ALA A 21 -3.94 -28.94 -65.56
N VAL A 22 -2.96 -28.15 -66.00
CA VAL A 22 -2.20 -27.22 -65.15
C VAL A 22 -3.12 -26.12 -64.59
N LEU A 23 -4.21 -25.79 -65.31
CA LEU A 23 -5.14 -24.76 -64.86
C LEU A 23 -6.11 -25.28 -63.75
N ASP A 24 -6.24 -26.61 -63.58
CA ASP A 24 -6.98 -27.21 -62.49
C ASP A 24 -6.40 -26.80 -61.10
N LEU A 25 -5.11 -26.50 -61.03
CA LEU A 25 -4.43 -25.96 -59.86
C LEU A 25 -4.99 -24.57 -59.47
N LEU A 26 -5.51 -23.81 -60.45
CA LEU A 26 -6.11 -22.48 -60.15
C LEU A 26 -7.40 -22.57 -59.33
N GLY A 27 -8.17 -23.64 -59.47
CA GLY A 27 -9.35 -23.91 -58.66
C GLY A 27 -9.02 -24.29 -57.22
N GLN A 28 -7.76 -24.71 -56.96
CA GLN A 28 -7.29 -25.12 -55.64
C GLN A 28 -6.47 -24.05 -54.92
N LEU A 29 -6.36 -22.82 -55.46
CA LEU A 29 -5.60 -21.72 -54.87
C LEU A 29 -6.22 -21.15 -53.57
N TYR A 30 -7.48 -21.42 -53.38
CA TYR A 30 -8.21 -20.94 -52.19
C TYR A 30 -8.44 -22.10 -51.23
N SER A 31 -8.19 -21.85 -49.93
CA SER A 31 -8.39 -22.80 -48.85
C SER A 31 -9.85 -23.23 -48.72
N GLU A 32 -10.77 -22.31 -49.03
CA GLU A 32 -12.22 -22.55 -49.00
C GLU A 32 -12.81 -22.42 -50.40
N ARG A 33 -13.52 -23.44 -50.87
CA ARG A 33 -14.17 -23.46 -52.16
C ARG A 33 -15.18 -22.33 -52.36
N THR A 34 -15.87 -21.92 -51.27
CA THR A 34 -16.88 -20.88 -51.30
C THR A 34 -16.32 -19.45 -51.41
N HIS A 35 -14.98 -19.28 -51.40
CA HIS A 35 -14.34 -17.99 -51.60
C HIS A 35 -14.76 -17.27 -52.90
N PHE A 36 -15.15 -18.02 -53.94
CA PHE A 36 -15.61 -17.41 -55.17
C PHE A 36 -16.77 -16.46 -55.02
N LEU A 37 -17.62 -16.60 -53.98
CA LEU A 37 -18.72 -15.68 -53.70
C LEU A 37 -18.20 -14.24 -53.45
N PHE A 38 -17.12 -14.13 -52.69
CA PHE A 38 -16.47 -12.82 -52.42
C PHE A 38 -15.84 -12.26 -53.70
N GLU A 39 -15.26 -13.10 -54.58
CA GLU A 39 -14.71 -12.68 -55.85
C GLU A 39 -15.84 -12.17 -56.82
N LEU A 40 -17.05 -12.76 -56.78
CA LEU A 40 -18.20 -12.29 -57.57
C LEU A 40 -18.72 -10.97 -57.02
N ILE A 41 -18.82 -10.79 -55.68
CA ILE A 41 -19.20 -9.51 -55.06
C ILE A 41 -18.20 -8.43 -55.49
N GLN A 42 -16.91 -8.73 -55.47
CA GLN A 42 -15.83 -7.84 -55.83
C GLN A 42 -15.92 -7.43 -57.33
N ASN A 43 -16.17 -8.38 -58.22
CA ASN A 43 -16.28 -8.10 -59.66
C ASN A 43 -17.48 -7.23 -59.94
N ALA A 44 -18.59 -7.44 -59.20
CA ALA A 44 -19.77 -6.58 -59.31
C ALA A 44 -19.50 -5.16 -58.77
N GLU A 45 -18.78 -5.02 -57.63
CA GLU A 45 -18.34 -3.72 -57.11
C GLU A 45 -17.46 -2.99 -58.10
N ASP A 46 -16.46 -3.68 -58.69
CA ASP A 46 -15.53 -3.13 -59.73
C ASP A 46 -16.28 -2.72 -61.01
N ALA A 47 -17.42 -3.38 -61.31
CA ALA A 47 -18.30 -3.01 -62.42
C ALA A 47 -19.22 -1.84 -62.09
N GLY A 48 -19.13 -1.30 -60.86
CA GLY A 48 -19.99 -0.18 -60.40
C GLY A 48 -21.41 -0.60 -60.14
N ALA A 49 -21.64 -1.88 -59.77
CA ALA A 49 -23.00 -2.36 -59.48
C ALA A 49 -23.54 -1.73 -58.19
N THR A 50 -24.80 -1.36 -58.18
CA THR A 50 -25.50 -0.88 -56.94
C THR A 50 -26.27 -2.00 -56.28
N GLY A 51 -26.65 -3.03 -57.03
CA GLY A 51 -27.33 -4.21 -56.52
C GLY A 51 -26.72 -5.51 -57.06
N LEU A 52 -26.69 -6.52 -56.19
CA LEU A 52 -26.21 -7.87 -56.49
C LEU A 52 -27.20 -8.90 -55.94
N ALA A 53 -27.51 -9.96 -56.68
CA ALA A 53 -28.42 -11.02 -56.27
C ALA A 53 -27.79 -12.39 -56.52
N PHE A 54 -27.78 -13.26 -55.51
CA PHE A 54 -27.49 -14.66 -55.58
C PHE A 54 -28.78 -15.46 -55.51
N GLU A 55 -29.00 -16.33 -56.51
CA GLU A 55 -30.15 -17.22 -56.55
C GLU A 55 -29.64 -18.66 -56.74
N LEU A 56 -29.84 -19.47 -55.70
CA LEU A 56 -29.40 -20.85 -55.67
C LEU A 56 -30.50 -21.80 -56.09
N PHE A 57 -30.19 -22.65 -57.03
CA PHE A 57 -31.04 -23.78 -57.49
C PHE A 57 -30.35 -25.08 -57.09
N ASP A 58 -31.06 -26.20 -57.22
CA ASP A 58 -30.47 -27.53 -56.94
C ASP A 58 -29.37 -27.95 -57.91
N ASP A 59 -29.41 -27.41 -59.13
CA ASP A 59 -28.48 -27.73 -60.20
C ASP A 59 -27.56 -26.63 -60.68
N ARG A 60 -27.73 -25.40 -60.13
CA ARG A 60 -26.90 -24.23 -60.49
C ARG A 60 -26.99 -23.08 -59.51
N LEU A 61 -26.03 -22.19 -59.60
CA LEU A 61 -26.12 -20.85 -58.97
C LEU A 61 -26.26 -19.77 -60.05
N GLU A 62 -27.21 -18.86 -59.89
CA GLU A 62 -27.34 -17.65 -60.69
C GLU A 62 -26.92 -16.44 -59.91
N VAL A 63 -26.13 -15.55 -60.55
CA VAL A 63 -25.63 -14.31 -59.92
C VAL A 63 -25.91 -13.14 -60.87
N ARG A 64 -26.71 -12.16 -60.42
CA ARG A 64 -27.11 -10.98 -61.19
C ARG A 64 -26.62 -9.71 -60.59
N HIS A 65 -26.09 -8.80 -61.35
CA HIS A 65 -25.77 -7.42 -60.91
C HIS A 65 -26.12 -6.39 -62.02
N ASP A 66 -26.40 -5.13 -61.58
CA ASP A 66 -26.78 -4.00 -62.36
C ASP A 66 -25.61 -3.12 -62.85
N GLY A 67 -24.34 -3.56 -62.58
CA GLY A 67 -23.17 -2.82 -63.00
C GLY A 67 -22.95 -2.75 -64.51
N ARG A 68 -21.89 -2.05 -64.94
CA ARG A 68 -21.60 -1.88 -66.32
C ARG A 68 -21.55 -3.25 -67.07
N PRO A 69 -22.11 -3.30 -68.26
CA PRO A 69 -22.08 -4.51 -69.07
C PRO A 69 -20.65 -4.93 -69.48
N PHE A 70 -20.49 -6.24 -69.78
CA PHE A 70 -19.29 -6.77 -70.33
C PHE A 70 -18.93 -6.14 -71.66
N THR A 71 -17.64 -5.92 -71.86
CA THR A 71 -17.02 -5.54 -73.11
C THR A 71 -16.18 -6.70 -73.67
N GLY A 72 -15.79 -6.65 -74.94
CA GLY A 72 -14.86 -7.65 -75.48
C GLY A 72 -13.50 -7.73 -74.71
N ALA A 73 -13.07 -6.68 -74.08
CA ALA A 73 -11.94 -6.66 -73.17
C ALA A 73 -12.22 -7.47 -71.89
N ASP A 74 -13.43 -7.37 -71.35
CA ASP A 74 -13.83 -8.14 -70.14
C ASP A 74 -13.93 -9.63 -70.46
N VAL A 75 -14.43 -9.99 -71.67
CA VAL A 75 -14.44 -11.38 -72.19
C VAL A 75 -13.01 -11.92 -72.20
N ARG A 76 -12.07 -11.18 -72.80
CA ARG A 76 -10.67 -11.58 -72.80
C ARG A 76 -10.09 -11.72 -71.40
N GLY A 77 -10.47 -10.83 -70.50
CA GLY A 77 -10.05 -10.84 -69.09
C GLY A 77 -10.52 -12.11 -68.37
N VAL A 78 -11.81 -12.45 -68.42
CA VAL A 78 -12.35 -13.65 -67.76
C VAL A 78 -11.93 -14.95 -68.42
N CYS A 79 -11.64 -14.93 -69.71
CA CYS A 79 -11.05 -16.08 -70.43
C CYS A 79 -9.55 -16.19 -70.42
N GLY A 80 -8.83 -15.18 -69.89
CA GLY A 80 -7.37 -15.22 -69.71
C GLY A 80 -6.93 -15.73 -68.33
N VAL A 81 -5.60 -15.93 -68.18
CA VAL A 81 -4.97 -16.23 -66.89
C VAL A 81 -3.90 -15.16 -66.66
N GLY A 82 -3.98 -14.42 -65.54
CA GLY A 82 -3.00 -13.38 -65.20
C GLY A 82 -3.07 -12.11 -66.12
N GLN A 83 -4.08 -11.99 -66.95
CA GLN A 83 -4.29 -10.80 -67.81
C GLN A 83 -5.32 -9.87 -67.23
N SER A 84 -5.05 -9.26 -66.12
CA SER A 84 -5.91 -8.18 -65.67
C SER A 84 -5.37 -6.82 -66.15
N GLY A 85 -6.15 -6.07 -66.91
CA GLY A 85 -5.86 -4.68 -67.21
C GLY A 85 -5.84 -3.76 -65.96
N LYS A 86 -5.94 -4.38 -64.77
CA LYS A 86 -6.13 -3.75 -63.47
C LYS A 86 -4.91 -3.74 -62.59
N SER A 87 -3.74 -4.23 -63.07
CA SER A 87 -2.53 -4.48 -62.24
C SER A 87 -1.91 -3.20 -61.60
N GLY A 88 -2.26 -2.04 -62.09
CA GLY A 88 -1.77 -0.74 -61.53
C GLY A 88 -2.82 0.05 -60.76
N ASP A 89 -4.09 -0.35 -60.71
CA ASP A 89 -5.18 0.39 -60.13
C ASP A 89 -5.48 -0.03 -58.66
N LEU A 90 -5.03 0.76 -57.69
CA LEU A 90 -5.26 0.51 -56.27
C LEU A 90 -6.70 0.66 -55.82
N THR A 91 -7.58 1.27 -56.65
CA THR A 91 -9.00 1.46 -56.38
C THR A 91 -9.86 0.29 -56.78
N GLN A 92 -9.32 -0.63 -57.59
CA GLN A 92 -10.00 -1.85 -58.04
C GLN A 92 -9.59 -3.03 -57.18
N ILE A 93 -10.56 -3.85 -56.82
CA ILE A 93 -10.40 -4.92 -55.86
C ILE A 93 -9.74 -6.14 -56.50
N GLY A 94 -10.02 -6.46 -57.77
CA GLY A 94 -9.58 -7.60 -58.51
C GLY A 94 -8.23 -7.45 -59.23
N LYS A 95 -7.11 -7.53 -58.52
CA LYS A 95 -5.74 -7.26 -59.03
C LYS A 95 -5.09 -8.37 -59.87
N PHE A 96 -5.42 -9.63 -59.59
CA PHE A 96 -4.62 -10.76 -60.08
C PHE A 96 -5.16 -11.45 -61.38
N GLY A 97 -6.38 -11.14 -61.79
CA GLY A 97 -6.97 -11.72 -63.02
C GLY A 97 -7.23 -13.23 -62.95
N ILE A 98 -7.18 -13.80 -61.76
CA ILE A 98 -7.38 -15.22 -61.48
C ILE A 98 -8.60 -15.48 -60.60
N GLY A 99 -9.14 -14.44 -59.91
CA GLY A 99 -10.22 -14.57 -58.98
C GLY A 99 -11.48 -15.23 -59.57
N PHE A 100 -11.88 -14.87 -60.81
CA PHE A 100 -12.99 -15.52 -61.49
C PHE A 100 -12.78 -17.04 -61.68
N LYS A 101 -11.54 -17.51 -61.74
CA LYS A 101 -11.23 -18.95 -61.91
C LYS A 101 -11.64 -19.78 -60.68
N SER A 102 -11.88 -19.17 -59.50
CA SER A 102 -12.37 -19.87 -58.31
C SER A 102 -13.77 -20.50 -58.50
N VAL A 103 -14.56 -20.01 -59.46
CA VAL A 103 -15.87 -20.64 -59.81
C VAL A 103 -15.76 -22.08 -60.28
N TYR A 104 -14.61 -22.41 -60.83
CA TYR A 104 -14.36 -23.79 -61.36
C TYR A 104 -14.22 -24.83 -60.23
N ALA A 105 -14.27 -24.45 -59.00
CA ALA A 105 -14.46 -25.36 -57.86
C ALA A 105 -15.84 -26.06 -57.87
N TYR A 106 -16.83 -25.47 -58.60
CA TYR A 106 -18.22 -25.95 -58.63
C TYR A 106 -18.77 -26.15 -60.04
N THR A 107 -18.20 -25.52 -61.05
CA THR A 107 -18.71 -25.59 -62.44
C THR A 107 -17.58 -25.85 -63.43
N ARG A 108 -17.85 -26.60 -64.51
CA ARG A 108 -16.96 -26.73 -65.67
C ARG A 108 -17.32 -25.79 -66.80
N THR A 109 -18.59 -25.31 -66.82
CA THR A 109 -19.10 -24.53 -67.96
C THR A 109 -19.81 -23.27 -67.48
N PRO A 110 -19.13 -22.33 -66.82
CA PRO A 110 -19.71 -21.06 -66.40
C PRO A 110 -20.23 -20.31 -67.64
N ARG A 111 -21.42 -19.70 -67.52
CA ARG A 111 -22.08 -18.95 -68.59
C ARG A 111 -22.25 -17.49 -68.18
N VAL A 112 -22.06 -16.57 -69.10
CA VAL A 112 -22.20 -15.12 -68.91
C VAL A 112 -23.16 -14.58 -69.94
N TYR A 113 -24.12 -13.79 -69.43
CA TYR A 113 -25.08 -13.06 -70.23
C TYR A 113 -25.01 -11.58 -69.81
N SER A 114 -24.56 -10.69 -70.71
CA SER A 114 -24.37 -9.30 -70.42
C SER A 114 -24.53 -8.45 -71.68
N ALA A 115 -25.61 -7.74 -71.77
CA ALA A 115 -25.96 -6.94 -72.97
C ALA A 115 -25.81 -7.72 -74.26
N GLY A 116 -24.81 -7.43 -75.05
CA GLY A 116 -24.54 -8.13 -76.31
C GLY A 116 -23.58 -9.34 -76.20
N GLU A 117 -23.08 -9.64 -75.02
CA GLU A 117 -22.12 -10.73 -74.78
C GLU A 117 -22.89 -11.94 -74.19
N HIS A 118 -22.90 -13.06 -74.87
CA HIS A 118 -23.56 -14.29 -74.44
C HIS A 118 -22.63 -15.47 -74.69
N PHE A 119 -21.98 -15.96 -73.70
CA PHE A 119 -21.00 -17.01 -73.88
C PHE A 119 -20.91 -17.95 -72.69
N ARG A 120 -20.38 -19.18 -72.95
CA ARG A 120 -19.94 -20.11 -71.91
C ARG A 120 -18.43 -20.29 -72.03
N ILE A 121 -17.78 -20.63 -70.96
CA ILE A 121 -16.37 -20.85 -70.94
C ILE A 121 -16.13 -22.32 -70.63
N GLU A 122 -15.38 -22.99 -71.54
CA GLU A 122 -14.93 -24.38 -71.35
C GLU A 122 -13.44 -24.41 -71.11
N ASN A 123 -12.98 -25.40 -70.38
CA ASN A 123 -11.53 -25.59 -70.09
C ASN A 123 -10.88 -24.30 -69.62
N TYR A 124 -11.52 -23.57 -68.71
CA TYR A 124 -11.01 -22.35 -68.05
C TYR A 124 -10.85 -21.12 -68.97
N VAL A 125 -10.52 -21.29 -70.26
CA VAL A 125 -10.04 -20.20 -71.10
C VAL A 125 -10.72 -20.13 -72.51
N ARG A 126 -11.64 -21.04 -72.78
CA ARG A 126 -12.23 -21.19 -74.17
C ARG A 126 -13.66 -20.67 -74.17
N PRO A 127 -13.92 -19.50 -74.73
CA PRO A 127 -15.30 -18.98 -74.86
C PRO A 127 -16.00 -19.61 -76.07
N PHE A 128 -17.29 -19.92 -75.87
CA PHE A 128 -18.20 -20.41 -76.91
C PHE A 128 -19.52 -19.57 -76.83
N LEU A 129 -20.03 -19.17 -77.96
CA LEU A 129 -21.30 -18.48 -78.08
C LEU A 129 -22.42 -19.37 -77.53
N VAL A 130 -23.33 -18.74 -76.78
CA VAL A 130 -24.59 -19.34 -76.34
C VAL A 130 -25.75 -18.50 -76.82
N PRO A 131 -26.93 -19.12 -77.03
CA PRO A 131 -28.14 -18.35 -77.37
C PRO A 131 -28.45 -17.29 -76.31
N PRO A 132 -28.89 -16.07 -76.71
CA PRO A 132 -29.34 -15.09 -75.75
C PRO A 132 -30.54 -15.60 -74.95
N LEU A 133 -30.74 -15.05 -73.76
CA LEU A 133 -31.94 -15.39 -72.99
C LEU A 133 -33.15 -14.61 -73.57
N ASP A 134 -34.34 -15.18 -73.50
CA ASP A 134 -35.59 -14.59 -74.02
C ASP A 134 -35.98 -13.28 -73.27
N GLU A 135 -35.54 -13.11 -72.06
CA GLU A 135 -35.73 -11.85 -71.29
C GLU A 135 -34.51 -10.92 -71.49
N ALA A 136 -34.78 -9.66 -71.87
CA ALA A 136 -33.75 -8.61 -71.95
C ALA A 136 -33.16 -8.39 -70.61
N ALA A 137 -32.05 -9.08 -70.29
CA ALA A 137 -31.37 -8.97 -69.01
C ALA A 137 -30.75 -7.57 -68.88
N THR A 138 -31.34 -6.76 -68.07
CA THR A 138 -30.69 -5.51 -67.65
C THR A 138 -29.52 -5.89 -66.72
N GLY A 139 -28.27 -5.51 -67.10
CA GLY A 139 -27.05 -5.82 -66.34
C GLY A 139 -26.35 -7.14 -66.79
N THR A 140 -25.69 -7.77 -65.84
CA THR A 140 -24.94 -9.02 -66.10
C THR A 140 -25.52 -10.17 -65.27
N LEU A 141 -25.73 -11.33 -65.93
CA LEU A 141 -26.10 -12.58 -65.29
C LEU A 141 -24.99 -13.61 -65.54
N PHE A 142 -24.48 -14.16 -64.44
CA PHE A 142 -23.65 -15.36 -64.43
C PHE A 142 -24.53 -16.57 -64.07
N VAL A 143 -24.33 -17.69 -64.79
CA VAL A 143 -24.95 -18.97 -64.51
C VAL A 143 -23.81 -20.00 -64.31
N PHE A 144 -23.80 -20.60 -63.15
CA PHE A 144 -22.80 -21.61 -62.76
C PHE A 144 -23.53 -22.97 -62.60
N PRO A 145 -23.64 -23.79 -63.67
CA PRO A 145 -24.17 -25.16 -63.58
C PRO A 145 -23.29 -25.98 -62.61
N PHE A 146 -23.91 -26.87 -61.86
CA PHE A 146 -23.16 -27.80 -60.99
C PHE A 146 -22.76 -29.07 -61.77
N ASP A 147 -21.88 -28.86 -62.77
CA ASP A 147 -21.40 -29.86 -63.70
C ASP A 147 -19.94 -30.28 -63.47
N HIS A 148 -19.47 -30.13 -62.26
CA HIS A 148 -18.14 -30.49 -61.84
C HIS A 148 -18.00 -32.03 -61.73
N ASP A 149 -16.90 -32.60 -62.28
CA ASP A 149 -16.73 -34.02 -62.42
C ASP A 149 -16.63 -34.79 -61.09
N THR A 150 -16.12 -34.14 -60.05
CA THR A 150 -15.82 -34.77 -58.74
C THR A 150 -16.70 -34.31 -57.61
N VAL A 151 -17.55 -33.31 -57.82
CA VAL A 151 -18.46 -32.74 -56.80
C VAL A 151 -19.90 -32.87 -57.27
N SER A 152 -20.69 -33.56 -56.50
CA SER A 152 -22.10 -33.71 -56.86
C SER A 152 -22.91 -32.41 -56.73
N PRO A 153 -23.93 -32.15 -57.53
CA PRO A 153 -24.76 -30.97 -57.44
C PRO A 153 -25.35 -30.74 -56.04
N ALA A 154 -25.73 -31.78 -55.33
CA ALA A 154 -26.22 -31.69 -53.96
C ALA A 154 -25.18 -31.15 -52.97
N VAL A 155 -23.92 -31.57 -53.12
CA VAL A 155 -22.81 -31.03 -52.28
C VAL A 155 -22.56 -29.57 -52.64
N CYS A 156 -22.52 -29.23 -53.94
CA CYS A 156 -22.39 -27.83 -54.37
C CYS A 156 -23.45 -26.93 -53.75
N ALA A 157 -24.73 -27.34 -53.86
CA ALA A 157 -25.86 -26.59 -53.34
C ALA A 157 -25.78 -26.46 -51.82
N GLN A 158 -25.37 -27.52 -51.10
CA GLN A 158 -25.23 -27.50 -49.65
C GLN A 158 -24.11 -26.55 -49.19
N GLU A 159 -22.92 -26.62 -49.74
CA GLU A 159 -21.79 -25.77 -49.39
C GLU A 159 -22.11 -24.31 -49.69
N ILE A 160 -22.67 -23.99 -50.86
CA ILE A 160 -23.04 -22.63 -51.28
C ILE A 160 -24.16 -22.08 -50.42
N SER A 161 -25.23 -22.88 -50.13
CA SER A 161 -26.32 -22.45 -49.27
C SER A 161 -25.83 -22.09 -47.87
N SER A 162 -24.92 -22.90 -47.28
CA SER A 162 -24.30 -22.64 -46.00
C SER A 162 -23.54 -21.32 -46.00
N ALA A 163 -22.72 -21.07 -47.05
CA ALA A 163 -21.92 -19.85 -47.16
C ALA A 163 -22.81 -18.60 -47.35
N LEU A 164 -23.85 -18.67 -48.20
CA LEU A 164 -24.81 -17.56 -48.43
C LEU A 164 -25.59 -17.22 -47.15
N ASN A 165 -26.02 -18.23 -46.40
CA ASN A 165 -26.69 -18.01 -45.11
C ASN A 165 -25.75 -17.37 -44.07
N ALA A 166 -24.47 -17.69 -44.10
CA ALA A 166 -23.45 -17.16 -43.19
C ALA A 166 -23.03 -15.73 -43.49
N LEU A 167 -23.36 -15.18 -44.68
CA LEU A 167 -22.98 -13.79 -45.01
C LEU A 167 -23.50 -12.82 -43.98
N ALA A 168 -22.58 -12.13 -43.29
CA ALA A 168 -22.88 -11.09 -42.32
C ALA A 168 -23.20 -9.74 -42.99
N PRO A 169 -24.02 -8.87 -42.39
CA PRO A 169 -24.28 -7.52 -42.92
C PRO A 169 -23.02 -6.70 -43.18
N GLY A 170 -21.98 -6.87 -42.34
CA GLY A 170 -20.70 -6.16 -42.47
C GLY A 170 -19.98 -6.33 -43.81
N ILE A 171 -20.37 -7.34 -44.63
CA ILE A 171 -19.76 -7.56 -45.95
C ILE A 171 -19.91 -6.35 -46.90
N VAL A 172 -20.97 -5.55 -46.74
CA VAL A 172 -21.17 -4.36 -47.56
C VAL A 172 -20.71 -3.06 -46.89
N LEU A 173 -20.13 -3.12 -45.69
CA LEU A 173 -19.76 -1.95 -44.91
C LEU A 173 -18.82 -0.99 -45.66
N PHE A 174 -17.77 -1.54 -46.25
CA PHE A 174 -16.70 -0.78 -46.92
C PHE A 174 -16.80 -0.77 -48.44
N LEU A 175 -17.83 -1.36 -49.03
CA LEU A 175 -18.09 -1.29 -50.47
C LEU A 175 -18.52 0.14 -50.83
N THR A 176 -18.10 0.57 -52.00
CA THR A 176 -18.42 1.96 -52.49
C THR A 176 -19.74 1.99 -53.20
N ASN A 177 -19.97 1.05 -54.13
CA ASN A 177 -21.10 1.02 -55.05
C ASN A 177 -22.26 0.13 -54.57
N ILE A 178 -21.96 -1.11 -54.19
CA ILE A 178 -23.02 -2.07 -53.79
C ILE A 178 -23.62 -1.64 -52.48
N GLY A 179 -24.88 -1.22 -52.55
CA GLY A 179 -25.72 -0.91 -51.38
C GLY A 179 -26.72 -2.02 -51.03
N ARG A 180 -26.96 -2.95 -51.97
CA ARG A 180 -27.97 -4.01 -51.80
C ARG A 180 -27.47 -5.37 -52.32
N LEU A 181 -27.49 -6.38 -51.43
CA LEU A 181 -27.15 -7.74 -51.77
C LEU A 181 -28.32 -8.66 -51.37
N ARG A 182 -28.91 -9.34 -52.34
CA ARG A 182 -30.01 -10.31 -52.12
C ARG A 182 -29.48 -11.75 -52.22
N VAL A 183 -29.91 -12.59 -51.30
CA VAL A 183 -29.64 -14.03 -51.31
C VAL A 183 -30.96 -14.77 -51.21
N ARG A 184 -31.20 -15.79 -52.09
CA ARG A 184 -32.39 -16.63 -52.06
C ARG A 184 -32.17 -17.98 -52.74
N GLY A 185 -33.07 -18.91 -52.56
CA GLY A 185 -33.12 -20.18 -53.33
C GLY A 185 -33.05 -21.43 -52.46
N ALA A 186 -32.62 -22.52 -53.04
CA ALA A 186 -32.61 -23.85 -52.42
C ALA A 186 -31.73 -23.85 -51.13
N GLY A 187 -32.35 -24.11 -49.99
CA GLY A 187 -31.63 -24.11 -48.70
C GLY A 187 -31.16 -22.74 -48.19
N VAL A 188 -31.46 -21.64 -48.93
CA VAL A 188 -31.04 -20.28 -48.56
C VAL A 188 -32.28 -19.50 -48.06
N ALA A 189 -32.14 -18.91 -46.87
CA ALA A 189 -33.16 -18.00 -46.35
C ALA A 189 -33.21 -16.76 -47.26
N ASP A 190 -34.43 -16.40 -47.77
CA ASP A 190 -34.58 -15.18 -48.59
C ASP A 190 -34.25 -13.95 -47.71
N ALA A 191 -33.15 -13.32 -47.96
CA ALA A 191 -32.69 -12.16 -47.22
C ALA A 191 -32.08 -11.13 -48.16
N VAL A 192 -32.24 -9.87 -47.77
CA VAL A 192 -31.58 -8.74 -48.38
C VAL A 192 -30.63 -8.11 -47.36
N ILE A 193 -29.38 -8.01 -47.68
CA ILE A 193 -28.40 -7.22 -46.97
C ILE A 193 -28.40 -5.84 -47.57
N GLU A 194 -28.69 -4.83 -46.78
CA GLU A 194 -28.75 -3.43 -47.23
C GLU A 194 -27.83 -2.55 -46.42
N ARG A 195 -27.23 -1.61 -47.12
CA ARG A 195 -26.41 -0.54 -46.54
C ARG A 195 -27.11 0.80 -46.83
N ALA A 196 -27.47 1.49 -45.78
CA ALA A 196 -27.94 2.87 -45.86
C ALA A 196 -26.92 3.79 -45.20
N SER A 197 -26.43 4.76 -45.94
CA SER A 197 -25.60 5.84 -45.36
C SER A 197 -26.51 7.00 -44.99
N VAL A 198 -26.52 7.35 -43.73
CA VAL A 198 -27.16 8.56 -43.23
C VAL A 198 -26.06 9.60 -43.09
N THR A 199 -26.12 10.62 -43.98
CA THR A 199 -25.27 11.80 -43.80
C THR A 199 -25.65 12.46 -42.49
N GLY A 200 -24.76 12.39 -41.51
CA GLY A 200 -24.94 13.05 -40.23
C GLY A 200 -25.00 14.56 -40.37
N SER A 201 -25.56 15.22 -39.38
CA SER A 201 -25.66 16.69 -39.27
C SER A 201 -24.30 17.40 -39.09
N GLY A 202 -23.18 16.69 -39.12
CA GLY A 202 -21.81 17.24 -39.10
C GLY A 202 -21.40 17.62 -40.54
N SER A 203 -21.44 18.91 -40.90
CA SER A 203 -21.16 19.43 -42.23
C SER A 203 -19.67 19.78 -42.46
N GLY A 204 -18.72 19.18 -41.76
CA GLY A 204 -17.27 19.43 -41.88
C GLY A 204 -16.53 18.34 -42.65
N PRO A 205 -15.42 18.72 -43.35
CA PRO A 205 -14.49 17.71 -43.85
C PRO A 205 -13.88 16.94 -42.68
N GLY A 206 -14.17 15.65 -42.60
CA GLY A 206 -13.71 14.76 -41.52
C GLY A 206 -14.84 14.10 -40.71
N ALA A 207 -16.11 14.63 -40.82
CA ALA A 207 -17.23 14.07 -40.08
C ALA A 207 -17.50 12.59 -40.42
N PRO A 208 -17.83 11.73 -39.44
CA PRO A 208 -18.08 10.31 -39.67
C PRO A 208 -19.33 10.09 -40.53
N ARG A 209 -19.23 9.11 -41.42
CA ARG A 209 -20.44 8.57 -42.08
C ARG A 209 -21.13 7.61 -41.09
N ARG A 210 -22.38 7.85 -40.80
CA ARG A 210 -23.24 6.88 -40.10
C ARG A 210 -23.76 5.85 -41.11
N VAL A 211 -23.40 4.58 -40.92
CA VAL A 211 -23.78 3.49 -41.80
C VAL A 211 -24.67 2.53 -41.04
N LEU A 212 -25.89 2.31 -41.62
CA LEU A 212 -26.82 1.33 -41.11
C LEU A 212 -26.80 0.11 -42.03
N LEU A 213 -26.51 -1.04 -41.44
CA LEU A 213 -26.54 -2.31 -42.13
C LEU A 213 -27.72 -3.14 -41.63
N SER A 214 -28.39 -3.84 -42.56
CA SER A 214 -29.49 -4.73 -42.22
C SER A 214 -29.40 -6.04 -43.00
N LYS A 215 -29.85 -7.14 -42.40
CA LYS A 215 -30.06 -8.44 -43.07
C LYS A 215 -31.48 -8.90 -42.77
N GLY A 216 -32.37 -8.74 -43.77
CA GLY A 216 -33.80 -8.98 -43.57
C GLY A 216 -34.40 -8.05 -42.51
N ARG A 217 -35.40 -8.57 -41.75
CA ARG A 217 -36.08 -7.78 -40.71
C ARG A 217 -35.44 -7.83 -39.34
N ALA A 218 -34.51 -8.76 -39.07
CA ALA A 218 -34.12 -9.14 -37.71
C ALA A 218 -32.74 -8.61 -37.27
N ARG A 219 -31.80 -8.33 -38.18
CA ARG A 219 -30.45 -7.94 -37.85
C ARG A 219 -30.14 -6.56 -38.38
N ARG A 220 -29.91 -5.63 -37.47
CA ARG A 220 -29.48 -4.26 -37.78
C ARG A 220 -28.16 -4.00 -37.05
N GLU A 221 -27.21 -3.40 -37.75
CA GLU A 221 -25.94 -2.95 -37.23
C GLU A 221 -25.76 -1.49 -37.58
N GLU A 222 -25.23 -0.73 -36.65
CA GLU A 222 -24.92 0.67 -36.88
C GLU A 222 -23.41 0.88 -36.69
N TRP A 223 -22.83 1.67 -37.60
CA TRP A 223 -21.41 1.96 -37.64
C TRP A 223 -21.13 3.42 -37.84
N LEU A 224 -20.13 4.00 -37.18
CA LEU A 224 -19.51 5.28 -37.47
C LEU A 224 -18.22 5.02 -38.21
N VAL A 225 -18.13 5.59 -39.42
CA VAL A 225 -17.01 5.32 -40.34
C VAL A 225 -16.33 6.63 -40.70
N TRP A 226 -15.06 6.73 -40.34
CA TRP A 226 -14.17 7.81 -40.79
C TRP A 226 -13.32 7.31 -41.93
N ASP A 227 -13.00 8.22 -42.86
CA ASP A 227 -12.14 7.91 -44.00
C ASP A 227 -11.12 9.00 -44.29
N ARG A 228 -10.03 8.61 -44.87
CA ARG A 228 -8.96 9.49 -45.35
C ARG A 228 -8.38 9.01 -46.65
N GLN A 229 -8.14 9.97 -47.56
CA GLN A 229 -7.41 9.71 -48.78
C GLN A 229 -5.92 9.83 -48.52
N VAL A 230 -5.12 8.85 -48.92
CA VAL A 230 -3.69 8.79 -48.77
C VAL A 230 -2.99 8.85 -50.10
N ALA A 231 -2.12 9.83 -50.28
CA ALA A 231 -1.33 9.99 -51.53
C ALA A 231 -0.06 9.10 -51.47
N GLY A 232 0.51 8.79 -52.60
CA GLY A 232 1.84 8.21 -52.71
C GLY A 232 1.92 6.68 -52.84
N LEU A 233 0.77 6.00 -53.08
CA LEU A 233 0.74 4.53 -53.33
C LEU A 233 0.47 4.20 -54.81
N GLY A 234 0.86 5.08 -55.73
CA GLY A 234 0.59 5.01 -57.17
C GLY A 234 -0.02 6.30 -57.68
N ASP A 235 -0.54 6.27 -58.92
CA ASP A 235 -1.10 7.46 -59.58
C ASP A 235 -2.47 7.91 -59.05
N ARG A 236 -3.06 7.13 -58.12
CA ARG A 236 -4.39 7.43 -57.51
C ARG A 236 -4.32 7.49 -56.00
N LEU A 237 -5.27 8.21 -55.41
CA LEU A 237 -5.43 8.30 -53.96
C LEU A 237 -5.98 6.98 -53.40
N ALA A 238 -5.30 6.39 -52.46
CA ALA A 238 -5.77 5.26 -51.66
C ALA A 238 -6.70 5.76 -50.53
N ARG A 239 -7.79 5.06 -50.27
CA ARG A 239 -8.73 5.36 -49.20
C ARG A 239 -8.51 4.39 -48.04
N ILE A 240 -8.28 4.91 -46.84
CA ILE A 240 -8.29 4.14 -45.60
C ILE A 240 -9.51 4.53 -44.79
N GLU A 241 -10.03 3.59 -44.00
CA GLU A 241 -11.21 3.80 -43.19
C GLU A 241 -11.06 3.16 -41.80
N ILE A 242 -11.69 3.79 -40.81
CA ILE A 242 -11.83 3.28 -39.43
C ILE A 242 -13.35 3.24 -39.16
N ALA A 243 -13.83 2.10 -38.66
CA ALA A 243 -15.25 1.92 -38.36
C ALA A 243 -15.46 1.44 -36.93
N PHE A 244 -16.17 2.21 -36.15
CA PHE A 244 -16.63 1.85 -34.81
C PHE A 244 -18.07 1.37 -34.84
N ARG A 245 -18.33 0.27 -34.16
CA ARG A 245 -19.68 -0.27 -34.00
C ARG A 245 -20.46 0.56 -32.97
N VAL A 246 -21.72 0.81 -33.24
CA VAL A 246 -22.62 1.56 -32.37
C VAL A 246 -23.79 0.67 -31.94
N GLU A 247 -24.06 0.64 -30.62
CA GLU A 247 -25.25 0.01 -30.05
C GLU A 247 -25.93 0.98 -29.08
N ALA A 248 -27.22 1.17 -29.23
CA ALA A 248 -27.99 2.11 -28.43
C ALA A 248 -27.36 3.52 -28.31
N GLY A 249 -26.75 4.01 -29.39
CA GLY A 249 -26.11 5.33 -29.44
C GLY A 249 -24.71 5.38 -28.79
N ARG A 250 -24.14 4.26 -28.35
CA ARG A 250 -22.82 4.17 -27.77
C ARG A 250 -21.89 3.33 -28.63
N ILE A 251 -20.62 3.73 -28.69
CA ILE A 251 -19.60 2.94 -29.35
C ILE A 251 -19.29 1.71 -28.47
N VAL A 252 -19.31 0.53 -29.07
CA VAL A 252 -19.02 -0.74 -28.40
C VAL A 252 -17.88 -1.46 -29.12
N ALA A 253 -17.13 -2.27 -28.38
CA ALA A 253 -16.06 -3.08 -28.96
C ALA A 253 -16.60 -4.13 -29.94
N SER A 254 -15.93 -4.28 -31.08
CA SER A 254 -16.17 -5.38 -32.01
C SER A 254 -15.56 -6.66 -31.45
N ALA A 255 -16.32 -7.77 -31.45
CA ALA A 255 -15.85 -9.06 -30.93
C ALA A 255 -14.68 -9.65 -31.73
N ARG A 256 -14.58 -9.32 -33.03
CA ARG A 256 -13.50 -9.67 -33.94
C ARG A 256 -13.18 -8.46 -34.80
N SER A 257 -11.93 -8.25 -35.10
CA SER A 257 -11.47 -7.12 -35.90
C SER A 257 -10.43 -7.55 -36.95
N PRO A 258 -10.84 -8.36 -37.93
CA PRO A 258 -9.92 -8.72 -39.01
C PRO A 258 -9.56 -7.47 -39.81
N LEU A 259 -8.29 -7.40 -40.23
CA LEU A 259 -7.86 -6.39 -41.20
C LEU A 259 -8.73 -6.53 -42.47
N THR A 260 -9.34 -5.42 -42.87
CA THR A 260 -10.26 -5.45 -44.03
C THR A 260 -9.57 -4.86 -45.27
N VAL A 261 -9.64 -5.58 -46.35
CA VAL A 261 -9.22 -5.14 -47.69
C VAL A 261 -10.45 -5.26 -48.58
N PHE A 262 -11.42 -4.33 -48.42
CA PHE A 262 -12.80 -4.40 -48.89
C PHE A 262 -13.63 -5.52 -48.26
N PHE A 263 -13.00 -6.69 -48.05
CA PHE A 263 -13.55 -7.85 -47.34
C PHE A 263 -12.65 -8.20 -46.18
N PRO A 264 -13.21 -8.82 -45.14
CA PRO A 264 -12.39 -9.32 -44.05
C PRO A 264 -11.32 -10.31 -44.50
N THR A 265 -10.11 -10.17 -44.02
CA THR A 265 -9.00 -11.12 -44.20
C THR A 265 -8.84 -12.02 -42.98
N GLU A 266 -7.94 -12.98 -43.02
CA GLU A 266 -7.59 -13.80 -41.85
C GLU A 266 -6.71 -13.07 -40.85
N LYS A 267 -6.13 -11.91 -41.23
CA LYS A 267 -5.23 -11.13 -40.38
C LYS A 267 -6.00 -10.39 -39.29
N GLU A 268 -5.90 -10.86 -38.06
CA GLU A 268 -6.52 -10.21 -36.91
C GLU A 268 -5.73 -8.95 -36.51
N THR A 269 -6.39 -7.84 -36.25
CA THR A 269 -5.78 -6.57 -35.84
C THR A 269 -5.69 -6.40 -34.34
N PHE A 270 -6.44 -7.17 -33.57
CA PHE A 270 -6.59 -7.06 -32.12
C PHE A 270 -7.11 -5.70 -31.63
N LEU A 271 -7.84 -5.01 -32.50
CA LEU A 271 -8.51 -3.75 -32.18
C LEU A 271 -9.96 -4.02 -31.76
N GLY A 272 -10.56 -3.14 -31.00
CA GLY A 272 -12.00 -3.18 -30.73
C GLY A 272 -12.85 -2.51 -31.82
N PHE A 273 -12.29 -2.16 -32.97
CA PHE A 273 -12.92 -1.54 -34.12
C PHE A 273 -12.32 -2.09 -35.43
N LEU A 274 -12.97 -1.83 -36.55
CA LEU A 274 -12.49 -2.30 -37.85
C LEU A 274 -11.62 -1.23 -38.54
N ILE A 275 -10.60 -1.70 -39.23
CA ILE A 275 -9.80 -0.87 -40.13
C ILE A 275 -9.82 -1.46 -41.54
N GLN A 276 -9.91 -0.58 -42.54
CA GLN A 276 -9.98 -0.93 -43.95
C GLN A 276 -8.96 -0.09 -44.73
N GLY A 277 -8.38 -0.73 -45.76
CA GLY A 277 -7.51 -0.04 -46.70
C GLY A 277 -7.10 -0.97 -47.83
N PRO A 278 -6.52 -0.44 -48.93
CA PRO A 278 -6.09 -1.24 -50.07
C PRO A 278 -4.72 -1.92 -49.81
N TYR A 279 -4.63 -2.67 -48.69
CA TYR A 279 -3.43 -3.40 -48.33
C TYR A 279 -3.08 -4.43 -49.39
N ARG A 280 -1.77 -4.63 -49.63
CA ARG A 280 -1.31 -5.70 -50.45
C ARG A 280 -1.50 -7.03 -49.71
N THR A 281 -2.17 -7.94 -50.39
CA THR A 281 -2.46 -9.30 -49.93
C THR A 281 -1.73 -10.32 -50.78
N THR A 282 -1.64 -11.54 -50.29
CA THR A 282 -1.34 -12.73 -51.16
C THR A 282 -2.45 -12.92 -52.19
N PRO A 283 -2.22 -13.64 -53.25
CA PRO A 283 -3.24 -13.94 -54.27
C PRO A 283 -4.49 -14.61 -53.69
N ALA A 284 -4.33 -15.47 -52.67
CA ALA A 284 -5.42 -16.14 -51.99
C ALA A 284 -6.11 -15.25 -50.93
N ARG A 285 -5.60 -14.05 -50.66
CA ARG A 285 -6.06 -13.10 -49.64
C ARG A 285 -6.05 -13.65 -48.20
N ASP A 286 -5.41 -14.77 -47.97
CA ASP A 286 -5.25 -15.45 -46.71
C ASP A 286 -4.19 -14.78 -45.83
N ASN A 287 -3.23 -14.09 -46.45
CA ASN A 287 -2.15 -13.43 -45.72
C ASN A 287 -1.87 -12.01 -46.23
N ILE A 288 -1.33 -11.18 -45.33
CA ILE A 288 -0.90 -9.80 -45.64
C ILE A 288 0.59 -9.70 -45.24
N PRO A 289 1.48 -9.41 -46.21
CA PRO A 289 2.90 -9.26 -45.90
C PRO A 289 3.16 -8.14 -44.87
N GLU A 290 3.67 -8.52 -43.71
CA GLU A 290 3.86 -7.61 -42.59
C GLU A 290 4.90 -6.51 -42.84
N HIS A 291 5.93 -6.85 -43.63
CA HIS A 291 7.06 -5.97 -43.90
C HIS A 291 6.98 -5.26 -45.28
N ASP A 292 5.81 -5.34 -45.94
CA ASP A 292 5.63 -4.59 -47.18
C ASP A 292 5.61 -3.08 -46.90
N PRO A 293 6.48 -2.29 -47.60
CA PRO A 293 6.56 -0.85 -47.35
C PRO A 293 5.24 -0.09 -47.61
N SER A 294 4.42 -0.55 -48.56
CA SER A 294 3.11 0.05 -48.87
C SER A 294 2.12 -0.23 -47.72
N ASN A 295 2.10 -1.47 -47.24
CA ASN A 295 1.28 -1.84 -46.09
C ASN A 295 1.69 -1.04 -44.83
N ALA A 296 2.99 -0.91 -44.58
CA ALA A 296 3.51 -0.11 -43.47
C ALA A 296 3.13 1.38 -43.60
N ALA A 297 3.10 1.93 -44.81
CA ALA A 297 2.65 3.31 -45.05
C ALA A 297 1.15 3.47 -44.74
N LEU A 298 0.32 2.50 -45.18
CA LEU A 298 -1.12 2.51 -44.87
C LEU A 298 -1.40 2.40 -43.39
N VAL A 299 -0.68 1.53 -42.65
CA VAL A 299 -0.84 1.43 -41.19
C VAL A 299 -0.46 2.73 -40.49
N ARG A 300 0.63 3.40 -40.92
CA ARG A 300 0.99 4.72 -40.36
C ARG A 300 -0.07 5.78 -40.64
N ALA A 301 -0.64 5.78 -41.86
CA ALA A 301 -1.72 6.70 -42.20
C ALA A 301 -2.99 6.41 -41.39
N THR A 302 -3.30 5.12 -41.16
CA THR A 302 -4.41 4.71 -40.29
C THR A 302 -4.17 5.11 -38.85
N ALA A 303 -2.93 5.02 -38.35
CA ALA A 303 -2.55 5.48 -37.01
C ALA A 303 -2.77 7.00 -36.85
N ALA A 304 -2.38 7.79 -37.84
CA ALA A 304 -2.63 9.24 -37.86
C ALA A 304 -4.14 9.56 -37.96
N LEU A 305 -4.91 8.81 -38.77
CA LEU A 305 -6.37 8.94 -38.79
C LEU A 305 -6.99 8.61 -37.44
N LEU A 306 -6.54 7.55 -36.79
CA LEU A 306 -7.06 7.14 -35.46
C LEU A 306 -6.88 8.24 -34.41
N THR A 307 -5.72 8.90 -34.38
CA THR A 307 -5.49 10.00 -33.43
C THR A 307 -6.41 11.20 -33.69
N ASP A 308 -6.69 11.51 -34.96
CA ASP A 308 -7.66 12.58 -35.29
C ASP A 308 -9.08 12.16 -34.93
N VAL A 309 -9.46 10.91 -35.19
CA VAL A 309 -10.76 10.35 -34.80
C VAL A 309 -10.98 10.41 -33.29
N LEU A 310 -9.95 10.15 -32.47
CA LEU A 310 -10.05 10.26 -31.02
C LEU A 310 -10.35 11.70 -30.57
N ARG A 311 -9.74 12.69 -31.24
CA ARG A 311 -10.01 14.11 -30.96
C ARG A 311 -11.44 14.49 -31.35
N GLU A 312 -11.90 14.03 -32.51
CA GLU A 312 -13.29 14.27 -32.97
C GLU A 312 -14.30 13.60 -32.04
N LEU A 313 -14.07 12.33 -31.66
CA LEU A 313 -14.93 11.62 -30.70
C LEU A 313 -15.00 12.35 -29.34
N ARG A 314 -13.91 12.96 -28.89
CA ARG A 314 -13.92 13.83 -27.72
C ARG A 314 -14.78 15.05 -27.93
N ASP A 315 -14.57 15.75 -29.05
CA ASP A 315 -15.26 17.02 -29.35
C ASP A 315 -16.78 16.81 -29.58
N ASP A 316 -17.16 15.65 -30.11
CA ASP A 316 -18.53 15.22 -30.27
C ASP A 316 -19.16 14.61 -29.00
N GLY A 317 -18.40 14.49 -27.90
CA GLY A 317 -18.86 13.88 -26.65
C GLY A 317 -19.07 12.36 -26.70
N LEU A 318 -18.50 11.70 -27.70
CA LEU A 318 -18.60 10.26 -27.92
C LEU A 318 -17.39 9.48 -27.34
N LEU A 319 -16.32 10.16 -26.96
CA LEU A 319 -15.14 9.53 -26.35
C LEU A 319 -15.46 9.16 -24.90
N THR A 320 -15.68 7.89 -24.66
CA THR A 320 -16.01 7.34 -23.34
C THR A 320 -14.91 6.38 -22.87
N VAL A 321 -14.98 5.93 -21.63
CA VAL A 321 -14.09 4.88 -21.11
C VAL A 321 -14.20 3.60 -21.95
N GLU A 322 -15.40 3.24 -22.38
CA GLU A 322 -15.63 2.08 -23.24
C GLU A 322 -14.92 2.21 -24.59
N VAL A 323 -14.93 3.41 -25.18
CA VAL A 323 -14.18 3.68 -26.41
C VAL A 323 -12.69 3.51 -26.19
N LEU A 324 -12.15 4.00 -25.08
CA LEU A 324 -10.73 3.78 -24.76
C LEU A 324 -10.37 2.31 -24.64
N THR A 325 -11.28 1.45 -24.17
CA THR A 325 -11.02 0.01 -24.12
C THR A 325 -10.96 -0.69 -25.48
N THR A 326 -11.44 -0.02 -26.55
CA THR A 326 -11.35 -0.55 -27.92
C THR A 326 -9.97 -0.35 -28.57
N LEU A 327 -9.13 0.51 -27.96
CA LEU A 327 -7.84 0.89 -28.50
C LEU A 327 -6.78 -0.23 -28.37
N PRO A 328 -5.66 -0.15 -29.08
CA PRO A 328 -4.55 -1.10 -28.98
C PRO A 328 -3.82 -0.92 -27.65
N LEU A 329 -4.28 -1.55 -26.58
CA LEU A 329 -3.76 -1.37 -25.23
C LEU A 329 -2.80 -2.47 -24.76
N GLU A 330 -2.89 -3.67 -25.35
CA GLU A 330 -2.11 -4.84 -24.92
C GLU A 330 -0.73 -4.86 -25.59
N VAL A 331 0.30 -4.39 -24.92
CA VAL A 331 1.70 -4.37 -25.40
C VAL A 331 2.16 -5.72 -25.97
N ALA A 332 1.72 -6.83 -25.36
CA ALA A 332 2.07 -8.17 -25.81
C ALA A 332 1.63 -8.48 -27.26
N ARG A 333 0.56 -7.84 -27.71
CA ARG A 333 0.02 -8.01 -29.09
C ARG A 333 0.64 -7.05 -30.08
N PHE A 334 1.24 -5.95 -29.62
CA PHE A 334 1.84 -4.90 -30.43
C PHE A 334 3.35 -4.79 -30.17
N GLN A 335 4.06 -5.90 -30.35
CA GLN A 335 5.51 -5.95 -30.14
C GLN A 335 6.27 -5.03 -31.13
N PRO A 336 7.46 -4.55 -30.77
CA PRO A 336 8.34 -3.83 -31.70
C PRO A 336 8.54 -4.62 -32.98
N GLY A 337 8.33 -3.99 -34.14
CA GLY A 337 8.42 -4.61 -35.46
C GLY A 337 7.13 -5.32 -35.94
N SER A 338 6.10 -5.48 -35.14
CA SER A 338 4.80 -5.98 -35.59
C SER A 338 4.11 -4.98 -36.51
N MET A 339 3.28 -5.48 -37.44
CA MET A 339 2.60 -4.66 -38.45
C MET A 339 1.79 -3.50 -37.85
N PHE A 340 1.06 -3.74 -36.75
CA PHE A 340 0.16 -2.76 -36.12
C PHE A 340 0.79 -1.98 -34.97
N ARG A 341 2.09 -2.14 -34.72
CA ARG A 341 2.82 -1.33 -33.71
C ARG A 341 2.64 0.17 -33.87
N PRO A 342 2.61 0.75 -35.09
CA PRO A 342 2.39 2.19 -35.25
C PRO A 342 1.05 2.68 -34.69
N LEU A 343 -0.01 1.86 -34.65
CA LEU A 343 -1.28 2.21 -34.02
C LEU A 343 -1.13 2.33 -32.51
N PHE A 344 -0.44 1.37 -31.90
CA PHE A 344 -0.14 1.40 -30.45
C PHE A 344 0.67 2.63 -30.05
N ASP A 345 1.75 2.92 -30.81
CA ASP A 345 2.63 4.05 -30.51
C ASP A 345 1.90 5.41 -30.70
N ALA A 346 1.07 5.52 -31.72
CA ALA A 346 0.28 6.73 -31.97
C ALA A 346 -0.77 6.99 -30.87
N VAL A 347 -1.47 5.94 -30.44
CA VAL A 347 -2.42 6.03 -29.32
C VAL A 347 -1.70 6.40 -28.02
N ARG A 348 -0.54 5.78 -27.75
CA ARG A 348 0.27 6.11 -26.59
C ARG A 348 0.70 7.58 -26.60
N ALA A 349 1.21 8.06 -27.70
CA ALA A 349 1.61 9.45 -27.85
C ALA A 349 0.42 10.43 -27.70
N ALA A 350 -0.73 10.10 -28.28
CA ALA A 350 -1.92 10.93 -28.20
C ALA A 350 -2.48 11.01 -26.78
N LEU A 351 -2.63 9.88 -26.08
CA LEU A 351 -3.11 9.84 -24.70
C LEU A 351 -2.14 10.52 -23.71
N ALA A 352 -0.84 10.49 -24.00
CA ALA A 352 0.15 11.19 -23.20
C ALA A 352 0.09 12.72 -23.36
N ALA A 353 -0.12 13.20 -24.60
CA ALA A 353 0.04 14.61 -24.94
C ALA A 353 -1.30 15.38 -25.01
N ASP A 354 -2.35 14.75 -25.50
CA ASP A 354 -3.64 15.39 -25.77
C ASP A 354 -4.64 15.14 -24.62
N PRO A 355 -5.59 16.06 -24.39
CA PRO A 355 -6.66 15.86 -23.40
C PRO A 355 -7.70 14.86 -23.92
N LEU A 356 -7.37 13.57 -23.87
CA LEU A 356 -8.19 12.46 -24.38
C LEU A 356 -8.65 11.48 -23.30
N ILE A 357 -8.12 11.60 -22.08
CA ILE A 357 -8.51 10.72 -20.98
C ILE A 357 -9.64 11.37 -20.20
N PRO A 358 -10.81 10.71 -20.05
CA PRO A 358 -11.93 11.25 -19.30
C PRO A 358 -11.56 11.48 -17.84
N VAL A 359 -12.05 12.57 -17.27
CA VAL A 359 -11.82 12.99 -15.88
C VAL A 359 -13.00 12.59 -15.02
N ALA A 360 -12.77 12.24 -13.75
CA ALA A 360 -13.83 12.03 -12.78
C ALA A 360 -14.70 13.30 -12.64
N GLY A 361 -15.99 13.17 -12.80
CA GLY A 361 -16.94 14.24 -12.54
C GLY A 361 -17.19 14.33 -11.05
N LEU A 362 -17.16 15.53 -10.48
CA LEU A 362 -17.77 15.78 -9.18
C LEU A 362 -19.27 15.52 -9.36
N GLY A 363 -19.74 14.41 -8.84
CA GLY A 363 -21.09 13.93 -9.03
C GLY A 363 -22.10 14.92 -8.48
N ASP A 364 -22.86 15.57 -9.37
CA ASP A 364 -24.19 16.04 -9.06
C ASP A 364 -25.15 14.87 -9.26
N GLY A 365 -25.82 14.53 -8.17
CA GLY A 365 -26.56 13.32 -7.96
C GLY A 365 -27.57 12.92 -9.02
N ALA A 366 -27.83 11.63 -9.07
CA ALA A 366 -28.98 10.93 -9.61
C ALA A 366 -29.18 10.99 -11.15
N GLY A 367 -28.45 10.13 -11.86
CA GLY A 367 -28.76 9.83 -13.27
C GLY A 367 -27.72 8.92 -13.87
N GLY A 368 -27.85 7.59 -13.73
CA GLY A 368 -26.92 6.58 -14.23
C GLY A 368 -26.60 6.70 -15.73
N GLY A 369 -25.55 7.41 -16.06
CA GLY A 369 -24.95 7.47 -17.37
C GLY A 369 -23.46 7.73 -17.20
N PHE A 370 -22.60 6.78 -17.56
CA PHE A 370 -21.17 6.96 -17.72
C PHE A 370 -20.89 7.94 -18.86
N GLY A 371 -20.91 9.24 -18.60
CA GLY A 371 -20.56 10.18 -19.65
C GLY A 371 -21.03 11.59 -19.40
N ALA A 372 -20.17 12.53 -19.63
CA ALA A 372 -20.39 13.94 -19.94
C ALA A 372 -20.57 14.94 -18.80
N GLY A 373 -19.84 14.79 -17.67
CA GLY A 373 -19.77 15.88 -16.69
C GLY A 373 -18.35 16.41 -16.39
N GLY A 374 -17.29 15.64 -16.66
CA GLY A 374 -15.95 15.91 -16.12
C GLY A 374 -14.92 16.51 -17.10
N GLY A 375 -15.19 16.51 -18.40
CA GLY A 375 -14.20 16.92 -19.41
C GLY A 375 -13.10 15.87 -19.62
N PHE A 376 -12.04 16.29 -20.31
CA PHE A 376 -10.88 15.49 -20.64
C PHE A 376 -9.62 16.19 -20.19
N ALA A 377 -8.57 15.40 -19.93
CA ALA A 377 -7.25 15.91 -19.57
C ALA A 377 -6.15 15.08 -20.23
N ALA A 378 -4.96 15.68 -20.35
CA ALA A 378 -3.75 14.99 -20.75
C ALA A 378 -3.18 14.20 -19.56
N ALA A 379 -2.35 13.20 -19.86
CA ALA A 379 -1.79 12.32 -18.84
C ALA A 379 -1.08 13.05 -17.69
N GLY A 380 -0.33 14.12 -18.00
CA GLY A 380 0.40 14.91 -17.00
C GLY A 380 -0.49 15.62 -15.97
N GLU A 381 -1.78 15.75 -16.25
CA GLU A 381 -2.77 16.42 -15.41
C GLU A 381 -3.63 15.42 -14.62
N LEU A 382 -3.31 14.12 -14.71
CA LEU A 382 -4.13 13.07 -14.15
C LEU A 382 -3.39 12.14 -13.18
N LYS A 383 -4.16 11.57 -12.28
CA LYS A 383 -3.78 10.46 -11.41
C LYS A 383 -4.83 9.35 -11.48
N LEU A 384 -4.40 8.11 -11.24
CA LEU A 384 -5.31 6.99 -11.04
C LEU A 384 -5.69 6.91 -9.56
N ALA A 385 -6.93 6.61 -9.24
CA ALA A 385 -7.34 6.35 -7.87
C ALA A 385 -7.46 4.85 -7.66
N GLN A 386 -6.80 4.33 -6.63
CA GLN A 386 -6.94 2.92 -6.25
C GLN A 386 -8.38 2.63 -5.81
N ASP A 387 -8.94 3.50 -4.97
CA ASP A 387 -10.27 3.35 -4.39
C ASP A 387 -11.17 4.55 -4.72
N ALA A 388 -12.48 4.34 -4.74
CA ALA A 388 -13.45 5.36 -5.07
C ALA A 388 -13.50 6.50 -4.03
N ASP A 389 -13.34 6.18 -2.76
CA ASP A 389 -13.35 7.12 -1.64
C ASP A 389 -12.22 8.16 -1.69
N LEU A 390 -11.10 7.85 -2.37
CA LEU A 390 -10.04 8.83 -2.64
C LEU A 390 -10.54 9.99 -3.52
N ARG A 391 -11.45 9.70 -4.47
CA ARG A 391 -12.04 10.72 -5.33
C ARG A 391 -13.01 11.61 -4.57
N GLU A 392 -13.71 11.06 -3.58
CA GLU A 392 -14.60 11.81 -2.71
C GLU A 392 -13.84 12.66 -1.67
N LEU A 393 -12.67 12.18 -1.24
CA LEU A 393 -11.85 12.84 -0.24
C LEU A 393 -11.09 14.04 -0.80
N LEU A 394 -10.46 13.91 -1.99
CA LEU A 394 -9.50 14.87 -2.51
C LEU A 394 -10.03 15.66 -3.71
N THR A 395 -10.06 16.97 -3.57
CA THR A 395 -10.25 17.89 -4.71
C THR A 395 -9.01 17.95 -5.59
N ALA A 396 -9.12 18.52 -6.79
CA ALA A 396 -8.01 18.71 -7.73
C ALA A 396 -6.84 19.51 -7.11
N ASP A 397 -7.15 20.55 -6.35
CA ASP A 397 -6.14 21.37 -5.67
C ASP A 397 -5.45 20.62 -4.54
N GLN A 398 -6.21 19.87 -3.75
CA GLN A 398 -5.67 19.02 -2.68
C GLN A 398 -4.79 17.89 -3.23
N LEU A 399 -5.24 17.26 -4.30
CA LEU A 399 -4.48 16.24 -4.99
C LEU A 399 -3.18 16.83 -5.58
N GLY A 400 -3.26 18.00 -6.18
CA GLY A 400 -2.11 18.76 -6.70
C GLY A 400 -1.12 19.12 -5.59
N ALA A 401 -1.60 19.56 -4.44
CA ALA A 401 -0.76 19.88 -3.28
C ALA A 401 0.02 18.66 -2.75
N LEU A 402 -0.57 17.47 -2.83
CA LEU A 402 0.05 16.22 -2.35
C LEU A 402 0.97 15.55 -3.38
N TYR A 403 0.67 15.69 -4.68
CA TYR A 403 1.29 14.89 -5.74
C TYR A 403 1.96 15.67 -6.87
N SER A 404 1.78 17.00 -6.97
CA SER A 404 2.22 17.79 -8.14
C SER A 404 2.76 19.17 -7.80
N ALA A 405 3.44 19.30 -6.67
CA ALA A 405 4.06 20.57 -6.21
C ALA A 405 3.09 21.78 -6.28
N GLY A 406 1.79 21.54 -6.06
CA GLY A 406 0.76 22.57 -6.04
C GLY A 406 0.08 22.86 -7.40
N HIS A 407 0.47 22.18 -8.48
CA HIS A 407 -0.28 22.27 -9.74
C HIS A 407 -1.55 21.40 -9.64
N PRO A 408 -2.74 21.92 -9.98
CA PRO A 408 -3.96 21.14 -9.94
C PRO A 408 -3.86 19.91 -10.84
N VAL A 409 -4.17 18.76 -10.29
CA VAL A 409 -4.31 17.49 -11.02
C VAL A 409 -5.63 16.86 -10.65
N ARG A 410 -6.16 16.00 -11.50
CA ARG A 410 -7.46 15.38 -11.34
C ARG A 410 -7.35 13.86 -11.36
N PHE A 411 -8.37 13.20 -10.87
CA PHE A 411 -8.48 11.76 -11.04
C PHE A 411 -9.04 11.43 -12.43
N ALA A 412 -8.54 10.36 -13.02
CA ALA A 412 -9.18 9.73 -14.18
C ALA A 412 -10.58 9.24 -13.82
N ALA A 413 -11.44 9.12 -14.85
CA ALA A 413 -12.86 8.78 -14.69
C ALA A 413 -13.08 7.52 -13.85
N ASP A 414 -14.24 7.46 -13.18
CA ASP A 414 -14.62 6.40 -12.23
C ASP A 414 -14.64 4.99 -12.85
N GLY A 415 -14.88 4.90 -14.15
CA GLY A 415 -14.82 3.64 -14.89
C GLY A 415 -13.40 3.11 -15.12
N ILE A 416 -12.34 3.92 -14.85
CA ILE A 416 -10.94 3.53 -15.04
C ILE A 416 -10.40 3.02 -13.70
N THR A 417 -10.53 1.73 -13.48
CA THR A 417 -10.03 1.05 -12.28
C THR A 417 -9.43 -0.30 -12.64
N GLU A 418 -8.58 -0.83 -11.77
CA GLU A 418 -8.03 -2.19 -11.95
C GLU A 418 -9.12 -3.25 -12.07
N HIS A 419 -10.26 -3.05 -11.40
CA HIS A 419 -11.35 -4.02 -11.36
C HIS A 419 -12.28 -3.92 -12.58
N LEU A 420 -12.66 -2.71 -13.03
CA LEU A 420 -13.63 -2.51 -14.10
C LEU A 420 -13.00 -2.56 -15.50
N THR A 421 -11.81 -1.98 -15.65
CA THR A 421 -11.10 -1.88 -16.93
C THR A 421 -9.61 -2.23 -16.77
N PRO A 422 -9.28 -3.47 -16.36
CA PRO A 422 -7.93 -3.87 -15.97
C PRO A 422 -6.86 -3.63 -17.05
N VAL A 423 -7.21 -3.82 -18.32
CA VAL A 423 -6.28 -3.61 -19.43
C VAL A 423 -5.97 -2.13 -19.63
N LEU A 424 -7.02 -1.28 -19.65
CA LEU A 424 -6.86 0.16 -19.78
C LEU A 424 -6.13 0.75 -18.57
N TRP A 425 -6.51 0.36 -17.35
CA TRP A 425 -5.87 0.81 -16.12
C TRP A 425 -4.36 0.49 -16.13
N ARG A 426 -3.99 -0.76 -16.47
CA ARG A 426 -2.58 -1.17 -16.56
C ARG A 426 -1.84 -0.37 -17.63
N TYR A 427 -2.44 -0.18 -18.81
CA TYR A 427 -1.86 0.59 -19.89
C TYR A 427 -1.60 2.05 -19.48
N LEU A 428 -2.55 2.71 -18.82
CA LEU A 428 -2.38 4.08 -18.35
C LEU A 428 -1.28 4.17 -17.28
N ARG A 429 -1.16 3.17 -16.40
CA ARG A 429 -0.14 3.12 -15.37
C ARG A 429 1.25 2.82 -15.93
N GLU A 430 1.37 1.79 -16.76
CA GLU A 430 2.67 1.23 -17.18
C GLU A 430 3.20 1.87 -18.46
N GLU A 431 2.35 2.15 -19.46
CA GLU A 431 2.75 2.66 -20.75
C GLU A 431 2.67 4.19 -20.86
N ILE A 432 1.70 4.78 -20.19
CA ILE A 432 1.53 6.24 -20.16
C ILE A 432 2.24 6.84 -18.94
N GLY A 433 2.33 6.09 -17.84
CA GLY A 433 3.03 6.52 -16.62
C GLY A 433 2.16 7.33 -15.66
N LEU A 434 0.84 7.12 -15.65
CA LEU A 434 -0.02 7.73 -14.65
C LEU A 434 0.29 7.13 -13.26
N GLU A 435 0.60 8.01 -12.30
CA GLU A 435 0.80 7.61 -10.91
C GLU A 435 -0.53 7.21 -10.28
N GLU A 436 -0.51 6.10 -9.56
CA GLU A 436 -1.65 5.64 -8.77
C GLU A 436 -1.62 6.25 -7.37
N VAL A 437 -2.72 6.86 -6.98
CA VAL A 437 -2.96 7.38 -5.64
C VAL A 437 -3.56 6.27 -4.80
N THR A 438 -2.86 5.92 -3.74
CA THR A 438 -3.27 4.90 -2.78
C THR A 438 -3.59 5.54 -1.44
N PRO A 439 -4.44 4.95 -0.59
CA PRO A 439 -4.69 5.43 0.77
C PRO A 439 -3.42 5.66 1.58
N GLU A 440 -2.49 4.73 1.48
CA GLU A 440 -1.19 4.80 2.13
C GLU A 440 -0.32 5.95 1.57
N GLY A 441 -0.34 6.13 0.25
CA GLY A 441 0.34 7.22 -0.44
C GLY A 441 -0.16 8.59 0.03
N VAL A 442 -1.46 8.75 0.23
CA VAL A 442 -2.07 9.99 0.77
C VAL A 442 -1.58 10.25 2.18
N VAL A 443 -1.73 9.29 3.10
CA VAL A 443 -1.32 9.46 4.50
C VAL A 443 0.19 9.73 4.62
N SER A 444 1.00 9.10 3.78
CA SER A 444 2.45 9.32 3.78
C SER A 444 2.84 10.74 3.38
N ARG A 445 2.09 11.39 2.47
CA ARG A 445 2.34 12.74 1.96
C ARG A 445 1.66 13.85 2.76
N VAL A 446 0.65 13.52 3.54
CA VAL A 446 -0.03 14.51 4.38
C VAL A 446 0.96 15.13 5.36
N SER A 447 1.07 16.46 5.34
CA SER A 447 1.89 17.26 6.23
C SER A 447 1.03 18.08 7.19
N ARG A 448 1.64 18.56 8.28
CA ARG A 448 0.96 19.47 9.21
C ARG A 448 0.42 20.71 8.50
N ALA A 449 1.20 21.31 7.61
CA ALA A 449 0.79 22.50 6.84
C ALA A 449 -0.42 22.20 5.93
N PHE A 450 -0.42 21.05 5.27
CA PHE A 450 -1.54 20.62 4.45
C PHE A 450 -2.83 20.48 5.30
N LEU A 451 -2.74 19.80 6.44
CA LEU A 451 -3.90 19.59 7.33
C LEU A 451 -4.43 20.89 7.93
N GLN A 452 -3.54 21.81 8.32
CA GLN A 452 -3.93 23.12 8.86
C GLN A 452 -4.73 23.96 7.85
N ALA A 453 -4.43 23.80 6.57
CA ALA A 453 -5.16 24.50 5.51
C ALA A 453 -6.56 23.90 5.22
N GLN A 454 -6.90 22.72 5.76
CA GLN A 454 -8.19 22.07 5.49
C GLN A 454 -9.27 22.57 6.48
N PRO A 455 -10.54 22.68 6.03
CA PRO A 455 -11.67 22.94 6.92
C PRO A 455 -12.02 21.72 7.77
N ASP A 456 -12.78 21.91 8.86
CA ASP A 456 -13.16 20.83 9.77
C ASP A 456 -14.01 19.75 9.08
N GLU A 457 -14.82 20.12 8.09
CA GLU A 457 -15.62 19.19 7.29
C GLU A 457 -14.74 18.22 6.51
N TRP A 458 -13.59 18.71 5.98
CA TRP A 458 -12.65 17.86 5.30
C TRP A 458 -11.93 16.92 6.28
N ILE A 459 -11.51 17.42 7.44
CA ILE A 459 -10.88 16.60 8.50
C ILE A 459 -11.85 15.50 8.96
N THR A 460 -13.13 15.81 9.09
CA THR A 460 -14.17 14.83 9.43
C THR A 460 -14.27 13.73 8.38
N ARG A 461 -14.27 14.08 7.09
CA ARG A 461 -14.26 13.10 5.99
C ARG A 461 -12.95 12.30 5.98
N PHE A 462 -11.83 12.95 6.26
CA PHE A 462 -10.53 12.28 6.35
C PHE A 462 -10.50 11.25 7.49
N TYR A 463 -11.13 11.52 8.62
CA TYR A 463 -11.25 10.53 9.71
C TYR A 463 -12.17 9.38 9.33
N ALA A 464 -13.27 9.64 8.65
CA ALA A 464 -14.13 8.59 8.10
C ALA A 464 -13.36 7.70 7.09
N PHE A 465 -12.56 8.32 6.23
CA PHE A 465 -11.67 7.62 5.30
C PHE A 465 -10.63 6.77 6.05
N LEU A 466 -9.96 7.31 7.07
CA LEU A 466 -9.01 6.53 7.88
C LEU A 466 -9.69 5.33 8.54
N PHE A 467 -10.92 5.49 9.03
CA PHE A 467 -11.69 4.40 9.64
C PHE A 467 -11.91 3.23 8.67
N LEU A 468 -12.23 3.53 7.40
CA LEU A 468 -12.39 2.51 6.35
C LEU A 468 -11.08 1.77 6.06
N HIS A 469 -9.94 2.47 6.11
CA HIS A 469 -8.62 1.93 5.81
C HIS A 469 -7.83 1.60 7.08
N SER A 470 -8.32 0.64 7.86
CA SER A 470 -7.78 0.33 9.18
C SER A 470 -6.28 -0.05 9.21
N ALA A 471 -5.72 -0.56 8.11
CA ALA A 471 -4.30 -0.84 7.99
C ALA A 471 -3.42 0.41 8.19
N LEU A 472 -3.95 1.61 7.91
CA LEU A 472 -3.20 2.86 8.01
C LEU A 472 -2.94 3.31 9.45
N TRP A 473 -3.72 2.85 10.44
CA TRP A 473 -3.66 3.35 11.81
C TRP A 473 -3.64 2.27 12.90
N ARG A 474 -3.87 0.99 12.58
CA ARG A 474 -3.80 -0.08 13.58
C ARG A 474 -2.36 -0.33 14.01
N ALA A 475 -2.19 -0.68 15.29
CA ALA A 475 -0.94 -1.26 15.78
C ALA A 475 -0.73 -2.62 15.10
N SER A 476 0.47 -2.87 14.58
CA SER A 476 0.75 -4.16 13.98
C SER A 476 0.80 -5.25 15.05
N ARG A 477 0.08 -6.34 14.81
CA ARG A 477 0.16 -7.57 15.61
C ARG A 477 0.95 -8.68 14.91
N SER A 478 1.57 -8.40 13.77
CA SER A 478 2.34 -9.35 12.97
C SER A 478 3.83 -9.22 13.26
N ALA A 479 4.58 -10.31 13.20
CA ALA A 479 6.01 -10.37 13.53
C ALA A 479 6.92 -9.46 12.65
N ASP A 480 6.42 -9.00 11.50
CA ASP A 480 7.12 -8.07 10.59
C ASP A 480 6.42 -6.69 10.50
N GLY A 481 5.43 -6.44 11.34
CA GLY A 481 4.50 -5.35 11.17
C GLY A 481 5.01 -4.03 11.70
N GLN A 482 5.30 -3.14 10.81
CA GLN A 482 5.36 -1.72 11.11
C GLN A 482 3.96 -1.22 11.49
N PRO A 483 3.83 -0.33 12.48
CA PRO A 483 2.55 0.30 12.79
C PRO A 483 2.07 1.12 11.60
N GLY A 484 0.76 1.22 11.43
CA GLY A 484 0.16 2.01 10.35
C GLY A 484 0.69 3.46 10.32
N PRO A 485 0.96 4.04 9.15
CA PRO A 485 1.65 5.34 9.02
C PRO A 485 0.90 6.49 9.73
N ALA A 486 -0.42 6.44 9.86
CA ALA A 486 -1.21 7.46 10.54
C ALA A 486 -0.96 7.51 12.05
N ARG A 487 -0.39 6.47 12.67
CA ARG A 487 -0.11 6.47 14.12
C ARG A 487 0.94 7.51 14.51
N THR A 488 1.92 7.74 13.64
CA THR A 488 3.04 8.66 13.89
C THR A 488 2.92 10.00 13.17
N LYS A 489 1.92 10.13 12.27
CA LYS A 489 1.67 11.37 11.54
C LYS A 489 0.78 12.32 12.35
N PRO A 490 0.94 13.63 12.22
CA PRO A 490 0.14 14.62 12.95
C PRO A 490 -1.27 14.75 12.36
N VAL A 491 -2.05 13.66 12.37
CA VAL A 491 -3.37 13.60 11.73
C VAL A 491 -4.50 14.11 12.61
N ILE A 492 -4.31 14.19 13.94
CA ILE A 492 -5.36 14.60 14.87
C ILE A 492 -5.35 16.10 15.05
N ARG A 493 -6.47 16.75 14.74
CA ARG A 493 -6.69 18.19 14.94
C ARG A 493 -7.09 18.47 16.36
N LEU A 494 -6.35 19.35 17.01
CA LEU A 494 -6.62 19.82 18.37
C LEU A 494 -7.60 21.01 18.38
N GLU A 495 -8.03 21.41 19.60
CA GLU A 495 -8.96 22.51 19.80
C GLU A 495 -8.41 23.85 19.30
N ASP A 496 -7.12 24.08 19.40
CA ASP A 496 -6.42 25.27 18.89
C ASP A 496 -6.19 25.28 17.37
N GLY A 497 -6.60 24.22 16.66
CA GLY A 497 -6.39 24.04 15.22
C GLY A 497 -5.03 23.44 14.84
N SER A 498 -4.14 23.22 15.81
CA SER A 498 -2.88 22.50 15.57
C SER A 498 -3.13 21.01 15.33
N HIS A 499 -2.11 20.29 14.88
CA HIS A 499 -2.19 18.85 14.59
C HIS A 499 -1.10 18.09 15.30
N VAL A 500 -1.46 16.95 15.88
CA VAL A 500 -0.55 16.02 16.56
C VAL A 500 -0.74 14.59 16.08
N ALA A 501 0.27 13.76 16.32
CA ALA A 501 0.13 12.31 16.11
C ALA A 501 -0.81 11.73 17.19
N PRO A 502 -1.61 10.70 16.87
CA PRO A 502 -2.47 10.07 17.86
C PRO A 502 -1.69 9.38 18.98
N PHE A 503 -0.46 8.91 18.71
CA PHE A 503 0.38 8.18 19.66
C PHE A 503 1.79 8.77 19.73
N ASP A 504 2.44 8.62 20.89
CA ASP A 504 3.86 8.96 21.08
C ASP A 504 4.81 7.84 20.60
N ALA A 505 6.10 8.05 20.77
CA ALA A 505 7.14 7.09 20.34
C ALA A 505 7.08 5.74 21.10
N GLN A 506 6.39 5.69 22.23
CA GLN A 506 6.17 4.49 23.04
C GLN A 506 4.77 3.87 22.79
N ASP A 507 4.09 4.28 21.70
CA ASP A 507 2.75 3.84 21.31
C ASP A 507 1.64 4.14 22.37
N ARG A 508 1.84 5.17 23.20
CA ARG A 508 0.85 5.63 24.15
C ARG A 508 0.03 6.78 23.56
N PRO A 509 -1.25 6.91 23.90
CA PRO A 509 -2.08 8.02 23.41
C PRO A 509 -1.43 9.38 23.70
N ALA A 510 -1.21 10.18 22.67
CA ALA A 510 -0.66 11.53 22.78
C ALA A 510 -1.76 12.61 22.78
N VAL A 511 -3.02 12.21 22.59
CA VAL A 511 -4.19 13.08 22.50
C VAL A 511 -5.37 12.41 23.19
N TYR A 512 -6.31 13.23 23.68
CA TYR A 512 -7.48 12.78 24.43
C TYR A 512 -8.78 13.26 23.76
N LEU A 513 -9.87 12.55 24.01
CA LEU A 513 -11.20 13.04 23.64
C LEU A 513 -11.58 14.24 24.53
N PRO A 514 -12.33 15.24 24.02
CA PRO A 514 -12.75 16.37 24.84
C PRO A 514 -13.66 15.92 26.00
N GLY A 515 -13.25 16.26 27.22
CA GLY A 515 -14.02 16.03 28.43
C GLY A 515 -15.07 17.10 28.69
N PRO A 516 -15.87 16.98 29.78
CA PRO A 516 -16.83 17.99 30.19
C PRO A 516 -16.18 19.27 30.74
N ALA A 517 -14.96 19.16 31.31
CA ALA A 517 -14.17 20.27 31.80
C ALA A 517 -13.03 20.63 30.86
N ALA A 518 -12.50 21.84 30.94
CA ALA A 518 -11.28 22.22 30.22
C ALA A 518 -10.10 21.45 30.82
N SER A 519 -9.24 20.92 29.96
CA SER A 519 -8.01 20.20 30.31
C SER A 519 -6.83 20.91 29.66
N SER A 520 -5.68 20.89 30.32
CA SER A 520 -4.41 21.34 29.74
C SER A 520 -3.79 20.33 28.80
N LEU A 521 -4.33 19.10 28.77
CA LEU A 521 -3.91 18.05 27.87
C LEU A 521 -4.37 18.32 26.41
N PRO A 522 -3.60 17.88 25.42
CA PRO A 522 -4.00 17.95 24.02
C PRO A 522 -5.31 17.20 23.79
N THR A 523 -6.39 17.89 23.46
CA THR A 523 -7.69 17.28 23.18
C THR A 523 -8.08 17.44 21.71
N VAL A 524 -8.73 16.42 21.18
CA VAL A 524 -9.36 16.47 19.85
C VAL A 524 -10.35 17.63 19.83
N ARG A 525 -10.33 18.39 18.71
CA ARG A 525 -11.29 19.48 18.51
C ARG A 525 -12.73 19.00 18.68
N ARG A 526 -13.46 19.63 19.60
CA ARG A 526 -14.81 19.21 20.03
C ARG A 526 -15.76 19.04 18.82
N ALA A 527 -15.77 20.02 17.91
CA ALA A 527 -16.64 19.97 16.72
C ALA A 527 -16.40 18.73 15.84
N ILE A 528 -15.16 18.19 15.81
CA ILE A 528 -14.82 16.98 15.09
C ILE A 528 -15.13 15.74 15.93
N ALA A 529 -14.81 15.76 17.24
CA ALA A 529 -15.06 14.64 18.14
C ALA A 529 -16.56 14.31 18.27
N ASP A 530 -17.42 15.32 18.18
CA ASP A 530 -18.87 15.17 18.23
C ASP A 530 -19.50 14.79 16.88
N SER A 531 -18.72 14.79 15.80
CA SER A 531 -19.21 14.41 14.47
C SER A 531 -19.47 12.91 14.37
N PRO A 532 -20.68 12.47 13.95
CA PRO A 532 -20.98 11.05 13.73
C PRO A 532 -20.08 10.37 12.71
N ALA A 533 -19.55 11.11 11.74
CA ALA A 533 -18.67 10.57 10.72
C ALA A 533 -17.22 10.37 11.21
N ALA A 534 -16.72 11.23 12.09
CA ALA A 534 -15.37 11.16 12.62
C ALA A 534 -15.28 10.25 13.87
N ARG A 535 -16.36 10.15 14.63
CA ARG A 535 -16.41 9.43 15.91
C ARG A 535 -15.94 7.97 15.83
N PRO A 536 -16.35 7.15 14.83
CA PRO A 536 -15.91 5.77 14.75
C PRO A 536 -14.38 5.61 14.66
N PHE A 537 -13.68 6.52 14.01
CA PHE A 537 -12.23 6.50 13.94
C PHE A 537 -11.61 6.81 15.30
N LEU A 538 -12.08 7.85 15.98
CA LEU A 538 -11.56 8.26 17.29
C LEU A 538 -11.80 7.19 18.37
N ASP A 539 -12.97 6.57 18.36
CA ASP A 539 -13.28 5.44 19.24
C ASP A 539 -12.40 4.20 18.94
N ALA A 540 -12.13 3.95 17.67
CA ALA A 540 -11.27 2.84 17.26
C ALA A 540 -9.78 3.04 17.59
N LEU A 541 -9.35 4.29 17.84
CA LEU A 541 -8.02 4.61 18.38
C LEU A 541 -7.94 4.39 19.90
N ASP A 542 -9.05 4.07 20.55
CA ASP A 542 -9.16 3.88 22.01
C ASP A 542 -8.69 5.10 22.80
N LEU A 543 -9.06 6.29 22.32
CA LEU A 543 -8.73 7.54 22.99
C LEU A 543 -9.65 7.75 24.20
N ALA A 544 -9.04 7.88 25.38
CA ALA A 544 -9.75 8.19 26.61
C ALA A 544 -10.05 9.70 26.74
N GLN A 545 -10.97 10.06 27.64
CA GLN A 545 -11.06 11.44 28.13
C GLN A 545 -9.90 11.73 29.08
N PRO A 546 -9.48 13.00 29.22
CA PRO A 546 -8.46 13.39 30.18
C PRO A 546 -8.85 12.98 31.59
N ASP A 547 -7.98 12.25 32.27
CA ASP A 547 -8.11 11.96 33.68
C ASP A 547 -6.99 12.65 34.49
N VAL A 548 -7.09 12.65 35.78
CA VAL A 548 -6.11 13.29 36.68
C VAL A 548 -4.73 12.65 36.54
N ILE A 549 -4.67 11.35 36.27
CA ILE A 549 -3.41 10.62 36.13
C ILE A 549 -2.68 11.07 34.85
N ALA A 550 -3.43 11.18 33.76
CA ALA A 550 -2.86 11.67 32.49
C ALA A 550 -2.35 13.12 32.64
N GLU A 551 -3.06 13.98 33.37
CA GLU A 551 -2.64 15.34 33.70
C GLU A 551 -1.30 15.33 34.41
N VAL A 552 -1.16 14.52 35.48
CA VAL A 552 0.08 14.40 36.24
C VAL A 552 1.23 13.89 35.35
N LEU A 553 1.03 12.81 34.67
CA LEU A 553 2.09 12.16 33.89
C LEU A 553 2.56 12.99 32.69
N ARG A 554 1.67 13.71 32.04
CA ARG A 554 1.94 14.39 30.77
C ARG A 554 2.18 15.90 30.89
N VAL A 555 1.71 16.52 31.94
CA VAL A 555 1.82 17.97 32.13
C VAL A 555 2.62 18.29 33.37
N ILE A 556 2.25 17.73 34.53
CA ILE A 556 2.86 18.09 35.79
C ILE A 556 4.30 17.57 35.88
N LEU A 557 4.52 16.26 35.88
CA LEU A 557 5.85 15.70 36.07
C LEU A 557 6.90 16.15 35.00
N PRO A 558 6.57 16.31 33.70
CA PRO A 558 7.52 16.86 32.72
C PRO A 558 8.00 18.28 33.03
N ARG A 559 7.19 19.11 33.75
CA ARG A 559 7.58 20.45 34.15
C ARG A 559 8.74 20.46 35.11
N TYR A 560 8.86 19.41 35.94
CA TYR A 560 9.91 19.26 36.95
C TYR A 560 11.20 18.60 36.48
N ARG A 561 11.31 18.16 35.23
CA ARG A 561 12.48 17.41 34.76
C ARG A 561 13.78 18.21 34.80
N ASP A 562 13.70 19.48 34.41
CA ASP A 562 14.86 20.37 34.30
C ASP A 562 14.64 21.66 35.05
N LEU A 563 13.69 21.68 36.04
CA LEU A 563 13.34 22.86 36.80
C LEU A 563 14.26 23.02 38.00
N ASP A 564 14.86 24.21 38.17
CA ASP A 564 15.58 24.59 39.34
C ASP A 564 14.64 25.23 40.38
N LEU A 565 14.99 25.11 41.67
CA LEU A 565 14.16 25.65 42.76
C LEU A 565 13.96 27.17 42.64
N GLY A 566 14.96 27.91 42.13
CA GLY A 566 14.85 29.37 41.93
C GLY A 566 13.84 29.79 40.87
N GLU A 567 13.39 28.88 40.02
CA GLU A 567 12.38 29.09 38.97
C GLU A 567 11.00 28.53 39.38
N LEU A 568 10.92 27.87 40.53
CA LEU A 568 9.69 27.23 41.00
C LEU A 568 8.68 28.27 41.49
N ASP A 569 7.50 28.27 40.90
CA ASP A 569 6.32 28.95 41.45
C ASP A 569 5.70 28.07 42.54
N LEU A 570 5.83 28.51 43.78
CA LEU A 570 5.33 27.77 44.95
C LEU A 570 3.82 27.56 44.92
N ALA A 571 3.03 28.53 44.42
CA ALA A 571 1.59 28.39 44.33
C ALA A 571 1.18 27.33 43.28
N GLN A 572 1.93 27.29 42.15
CA GLN A 572 1.75 26.24 41.15
C GLN A 572 2.20 24.86 41.68
N HIS A 573 3.29 24.83 42.45
CA HIS A 573 3.77 23.60 43.07
C HIS A 573 2.76 22.99 44.05
N ASP A 574 2.13 23.84 44.91
CA ASP A 574 1.10 23.38 45.82
C ASP A 574 -0.10 22.81 45.06
N ALA A 575 -0.57 23.47 43.98
CA ALA A 575 -1.64 22.95 43.12
C ALA A 575 -1.24 21.65 42.42
N ASP A 576 0.01 21.53 41.94
CA ASP A 576 0.54 20.34 41.35
C ASP A 576 0.58 19.18 42.34
N LEU A 577 1.00 19.43 43.58
CA LEU A 577 1.02 18.45 44.67
C LEU A 577 -0.39 17.93 44.99
N GLU A 578 -1.37 18.84 45.10
CA GLU A 578 -2.77 18.45 45.31
C GLU A 578 -3.28 17.56 44.18
N CYS A 579 -2.92 17.89 42.94
CA CYS A 579 -3.29 17.09 41.78
C CYS A 579 -2.61 15.69 41.79
N VAL A 580 -1.35 15.61 42.17
CA VAL A 580 -0.61 14.34 42.32
C VAL A 580 -1.22 13.48 43.41
N VAL A 581 -1.53 14.07 44.55
CA VAL A 581 -2.18 13.36 45.69
C VAL A 581 -3.54 12.79 45.24
N ARG A 582 -4.40 13.63 44.63
CA ARG A 582 -5.68 13.17 44.10
C ARG A 582 -5.54 12.06 43.09
N ALA A 583 -4.57 12.16 42.16
CA ALA A 583 -4.29 11.12 41.20
C ALA A 583 -3.91 9.81 41.87
N LEU A 584 -3.09 9.85 42.93
CA LEU A 584 -2.69 8.65 43.70
C LEU A 584 -3.87 8.03 44.46
N ASP A 585 -4.80 8.86 44.95
CA ASP A 585 -5.95 8.37 45.72
C ASP A 585 -7.03 7.76 44.79
N GLU A 586 -7.24 8.31 43.59
CA GLU A 586 -8.27 7.89 42.65
C GLU A 586 -7.79 6.76 41.72
N ALA A 587 -6.48 6.55 41.60
CA ALA A 587 -5.90 5.59 40.64
C ALA A 587 -6.18 4.12 40.99
N ALA A 588 -6.55 3.32 39.99
CA ALA A 588 -6.55 1.87 40.09
C ALA A 588 -5.10 1.34 40.19
N ALA A 589 -4.93 0.09 40.64
CA ALA A 589 -3.63 -0.47 41.01
C ALA A 589 -2.55 -0.40 39.87
N GLY A 590 -2.90 -0.65 38.62
CA GLY A 590 -1.98 -0.59 37.51
C GLY A 590 -1.50 0.84 37.19
N PRO A 591 -2.40 1.77 36.85
CA PRO A 591 -2.05 3.19 36.63
C PRO A 591 -1.36 3.86 37.83
N ARG A 592 -1.73 3.46 39.04
CA ARG A 592 -1.07 3.93 40.25
C ARG A 592 0.39 3.52 40.33
N ALA A 593 0.72 2.28 39.94
CA ALA A 593 2.09 1.80 39.93
C ALA A 593 2.94 2.59 38.93
N GLU A 594 2.44 2.82 37.70
CA GLU A 594 3.11 3.64 36.69
C GLU A 594 3.34 5.09 37.17
N LEU A 595 2.31 5.68 37.77
CA LEU A 595 2.39 7.03 38.34
C LEU A 595 3.48 7.12 39.43
N LEU A 596 3.52 6.15 40.36
CA LEU A 596 4.52 6.09 41.42
C LEU A 596 5.94 5.93 40.85
N GLU A 597 6.15 5.07 39.87
CA GLU A 597 7.42 4.88 39.22
C GLU A 597 7.95 6.18 38.61
N GLN A 598 7.15 6.87 37.84
CA GLN A 598 7.53 8.16 37.21
C GLN A 598 7.75 9.27 38.26
N LEU A 599 6.95 9.30 39.30
CA LEU A 599 7.07 10.29 40.40
C LEU A 599 8.37 10.06 41.19
N GLN A 600 8.72 8.80 41.45
CA GLN A 600 9.96 8.44 42.18
C GLN A 600 11.23 8.75 41.40
N GLU A 601 11.14 8.86 40.09
CA GLU A 601 12.25 9.24 39.20
C GLU A 601 12.34 10.76 38.97
N THR A 602 11.29 11.53 39.37
CA THR A 602 11.20 12.96 39.12
C THR A 602 11.64 13.76 40.35
N ASN A 603 12.40 14.84 40.17
CA ASN A 603 12.77 15.77 41.26
C ASN A 603 11.57 16.68 41.58
N PHE A 604 10.57 16.12 42.26
CA PHE A 604 9.27 16.75 42.45
C PHE A 604 9.13 17.50 43.77
N LEU A 605 9.73 17.01 44.87
CA LEU A 605 9.57 17.57 46.18
C LEU A 605 10.75 18.48 46.57
N ILE A 606 10.47 19.52 47.34
CA ILE A 606 11.49 20.37 47.93
C ILE A 606 12.15 19.59 49.05
N GLY A 607 13.44 19.36 48.94
CA GLY A 607 14.28 18.79 50.01
C GLY A 607 15.13 19.85 50.67
N GLU A 608 15.40 19.69 51.98
CA GLU A 608 16.29 20.53 52.75
C GLU A 608 17.44 19.71 53.34
N ASN A 609 18.64 20.14 53.09
CA ASN A 609 19.85 19.44 53.55
C ASN A 609 20.04 19.51 55.07
N ALA A 610 20.30 18.38 55.73
CA ALA A 610 20.42 18.27 57.17
C ALA A 610 21.61 19.07 57.76
N ALA A 611 22.66 19.29 56.98
CA ALA A 611 23.85 20.01 57.46
C ALA A 611 23.83 21.51 57.15
N THR A 612 23.39 21.87 55.95
CA THR A 612 23.53 23.25 55.44
C THR A 612 22.22 24.04 55.43
N GLY A 613 21.05 23.38 55.53
CA GLY A 613 19.76 23.98 55.33
C GLY A 613 19.49 24.40 53.87
N GLU A 614 20.35 24.02 52.91
CA GLU A 614 20.17 24.24 51.48
C GLU A 614 18.91 23.54 51.01
N GLN A 615 18.13 24.23 50.17
CA GLN A 615 16.90 23.64 49.58
C GLN A 615 17.09 23.39 48.11
N ARG A 616 16.57 22.30 47.61
CA ARG A 616 16.49 21.95 46.18
C ARG A 616 15.35 20.95 45.86
N LEU A 617 14.96 20.88 44.60
CA LEU A 617 14.02 19.85 44.16
C LEU A 617 14.71 18.47 44.13
N MET A 618 14.04 17.49 44.71
CA MET A 618 14.55 16.14 44.91
C MET A 618 13.50 15.08 44.63
N ARG A 619 13.97 13.88 44.32
CA ARG A 619 13.14 12.67 44.15
C ARG A 619 12.59 12.25 45.49
N PRO A 620 11.29 11.89 45.62
CA PRO A 620 10.70 11.42 46.85
C PRO A 620 11.51 10.37 47.62
N PRO A 621 12.06 9.31 46.95
CA PRO A 621 12.84 8.28 47.65
C PRO A 621 14.21 8.74 48.20
N ARG A 622 14.62 9.96 47.90
CA ARG A 622 15.88 10.55 48.45
C ARG A 622 15.65 11.38 49.67
N LEU A 623 14.39 11.55 50.08
CA LEU A 623 14.05 12.39 51.21
C LEU A 623 13.62 11.56 52.39
N TYR A 624 13.94 12.10 53.58
CA TYR A 624 13.44 11.59 54.83
C TYR A 624 12.29 12.48 55.35
N GLN A 625 11.31 11.86 55.97
CA GLN A 625 10.27 12.58 56.72
C GLN A 625 10.90 13.21 57.98
N ARG A 626 10.57 14.48 58.27
CA ARG A 626 11.07 15.15 59.44
C ARG A 626 10.47 14.52 60.71
N SER A 627 11.34 14.02 61.60
CA SER A 627 11.00 13.56 62.94
C SER A 627 12.14 13.89 63.91
N LYS A 628 11.87 14.06 65.16
CA LYS A 628 12.89 14.40 66.15
C LYS A 628 14.04 13.37 66.19
N ASP A 629 13.73 12.13 66.00
CA ASP A 629 14.71 11.05 66.02
C ASP A 629 15.60 11.06 64.77
N LEU A 630 15.02 11.24 63.58
CA LEU A 630 15.75 11.37 62.34
C LEU A 630 16.57 12.67 62.25
N GLU A 631 16.04 13.77 62.74
CA GLU A 631 16.79 15.03 62.89
C GLU A 631 17.99 14.88 63.79
N THR A 632 17.86 14.17 64.91
CA THR A 632 18.96 13.88 65.80
C THR A 632 20.01 12.96 65.15
N TYR A 633 19.54 11.94 64.43
CA TYR A 633 20.42 11.00 63.75
C TYR A 633 21.24 11.63 62.63
N PHE A 634 20.57 12.41 61.78
CA PHE A 634 21.15 13.04 60.59
C PHE A 634 21.70 14.47 60.86
N ASP A 635 21.64 15.00 62.07
CA ASP A 635 22.12 16.33 62.36
C ASP A 635 23.55 16.57 61.86
N GLY A 636 23.68 17.59 60.97
CA GLY A 636 24.94 17.95 60.33
C GLY A 636 25.44 17.00 59.22
N ASN A 637 24.67 15.98 58.84
CA ASN A 637 25.01 15.07 57.74
C ASN A 637 24.80 15.72 56.39
N PRO A 638 25.83 15.94 55.54
CA PRO A 638 25.73 16.60 54.26
C PRO A 638 24.98 15.78 53.18
N ASP A 639 24.89 14.49 53.39
CA ASP A 639 24.24 13.57 52.41
C ASP A 639 22.76 13.34 52.74
N ALA A 640 22.29 13.76 53.91
CA ALA A 640 20.91 13.59 54.31
C ALA A 640 20.02 14.76 53.96
N TRP A 641 18.83 14.46 53.49
CA TRP A 641 17.86 15.45 53.05
C TRP A 641 16.47 15.16 53.63
N PHE A 642 15.86 16.18 54.19
CA PHE A 642 14.52 16.10 54.70
C PHE A 642 13.51 16.70 53.73
N ALA A 643 12.28 16.17 53.71
CA ALA A 643 11.16 16.83 53.05
C ALA A 643 10.89 18.16 53.72
N GLY A 644 10.63 19.21 52.92
CA GLY A 644 10.37 20.58 53.43
C GLY A 644 9.21 20.63 54.41
N ASP A 645 9.28 21.58 55.34
CA ASP A 645 8.26 21.73 56.41
C ASP A 645 6.84 22.00 55.89
N ALA A 646 6.73 22.60 54.69
CA ALA A 646 5.46 22.88 54.04
C ALA A 646 4.62 21.61 53.78
N TYR A 647 5.23 20.46 53.75
CA TYR A 647 4.55 19.18 53.48
C TYR A 647 3.94 18.52 54.72
N GLY A 648 3.96 19.18 55.89
CA GLY A 648 3.37 18.66 57.13
C GLY A 648 1.97 18.07 56.98
N PRO A 649 1.05 18.70 56.24
CA PRO A 649 -0.31 18.16 56.00
C PRO A 649 -0.34 16.86 55.19
N TRP A 650 0.73 16.53 54.42
CA TRP A 650 0.77 15.44 53.42
C TRP A 650 1.63 14.25 53.82
N LEU A 651 1.98 14.11 55.07
CA LEU A 651 2.95 13.11 55.56
C LEU A 651 2.58 11.67 55.20
N VAL A 652 1.32 11.30 55.14
CA VAL A 652 0.85 9.96 54.79
C VAL A 652 1.05 9.73 53.28
N GLN A 653 0.70 10.74 52.48
CA GLN A 653 0.81 10.69 51.03
C GLN A 653 2.28 10.70 50.58
N LEU A 654 3.14 11.49 51.24
CA LEU A 654 4.57 11.49 51.01
C LEU A 654 5.21 10.11 51.19
N ARG A 655 4.76 9.37 52.20
CA ARG A 655 5.17 7.98 52.41
C ARG A 655 4.75 7.09 51.24
N GLY A 656 3.51 7.30 50.77
CA GLY A 656 3.00 6.62 49.55
C GLY A 656 3.80 6.94 48.30
N MET A 657 4.41 8.11 48.20
CA MET A 657 5.31 8.55 47.11
C MET A 657 6.74 7.98 47.22
N GLY A 658 7.10 7.44 48.39
CA GLY A 658 8.44 6.89 48.64
C GLY A 658 9.33 7.69 49.56
N VAL A 659 8.82 8.78 50.20
CA VAL A 659 9.56 9.50 51.25
C VAL A 659 9.71 8.58 52.47
N ARG A 660 10.91 8.50 53.01
CA ARG A 660 11.30 7.54 54.04
C ARG A 660 10.89 8.06 55.42
N SER A 661 10.27 7.20 56.23
CA SER A 661 9.92 7.49 57.61
C SER A 661 10.98 6.98 58.63
N ASP A 662 11.86 6.12 58.18
CA ASP A 662 12.84 5.42 58.96
C ASP A 662 14.18 5.40 58.22
N VAL A 663 15.28 5.21 58.94
CA VAL A 663 16.60 5.07 58.32
C VAL A 663 16.64 3.81 57.42
N GLU A 664 17.04 3.96 56.22
CA GLU A 664 17.08 2.87 55.25
C GLU A 664 18.22 1.90 55.57
N VAL A 665 17.84 0.61 55.61
CA VAL A 665 18.79 -0.50 55.61
C VAL A 665 18.73 -1.16 54.27
N ARG A 666 19.78 -1.05 53.48
CA ARG A 666 19.79 -1.56 52.08
C ARG A 666 20.90 -2.55 51.85
N ALA A 667 20.74 -3.42 50.90
CA ALA A 667 21.79 -4.28 50.43
C ALA A 667 22.94 -3.42 49.87
N ARG A 668 24.14 -3.78 50.18
CA ARG A 668 25.34 -3.13 49.68
C ARG A 668 25.55 -3.50 48.22
N THR A 669 25.76 -2.51 47.39
CA THR A 669 26.04 -2.73 45.97
C THR A 669 27.38 -3.44 45.82
N PRO A 670 27.51 -4.55 45.09
CA PRO A 670 28.79 -5.21 44.81
C PRO A 670 29.76 -4.22 44.14
N ASP A 671 31.06 -4.36 44.49
CA ASP A 671 32.12 -3.58 43.85
C ASP A 671 32.12 -3.80 42.33
N PRO A 672 32.18 -2.74 41.52
CA PRO A 672 32.22 -2.84 40.06
C PRO A 672 33.37 -3.65 39.47
N LEU A 673 34.39 -4.00 40.27
CA LEU A 673 35.52 -4.82 39.84
C LEU A 673 35.25 -6.35 39.92
N GLY A 674 34.00 -6.78 40.11
CA GLY A 674 33.61 -8.18 39.92
C GLY A 674 33.90 -9.12 41.07
N TYR A 675 34.16 -8.65 42.25
CA TYR A 675 34.26 -9.47 43.43
C TYR A 675 32.86 -9.74 43.99
N VAL A 676 32.42 -10.96 43.92
CA VAL A 676 31.13 -11.39 44.49
C VAL A 676 31.30 -11.38 46.01
N GLN A 677 30.70 -10.42 46.69
CA GLN A 677 30.54 -10.46 48.13
C GLN A 677 29.37 -11.39 48.43
N ILE A 678 29.66 -12.57 48.90
CA ILE A 678 28.66 -13.52 49.36
C ILE A 678 28.60 -13.38 50.87
N ILE A 679 27.42 -13.09 51.37
CA ILE A 679 27.18 -13.12 52.79
C ILE A 679 26.86 -14.51 53.18
N VAL A 680 27.59 -14.97 54.15
CA VAL A 680 27.35 -16.26 54.69
C VAL A 680 26.85 -16.10 56.11
N ASP A 681 25.65 -16.62 56.22
CA ASP A 681 25.06 -17.26 57.36
C ASP A 681 25.14 -16.58 58.75
N PHE A 682 23.98 -16.17 59.10
CA PHE A 682 23.61 -15.78 60.45
C PHE A 682 23.10 -16.96 61.27
N GLY A 683 23.98 -17.89 61.56
CA GLY A 683 23.66 -19.04 62.40
C GLY A 683 23.36 -20.30 61.59
N ARG A 684 24.15 -21.30 61.77
CA ARG A 684 23.98 -22.62 61.19
C ARG A 684 22.56 -23.11 61.36
N ASN A 685 21.82 -23.06 60.33
CA ASN A 685 20.69 -23.97 60.16
C ASN A 685 21.28 -25.26 59.59
N GLU A 686 21.04 -26.33 60.21
CA GLU A 686 21.42 -27.70 59.78
C GLU A 686 20.79 -28.19 58.50
N ARG A 687 20.22 -27.25 57.71
CA ARG A 687 19.62 -27.51 56.41
C ARG A 687 20.19 -26.51 55.40
N GLY A 688 21.14 -26.99 54.65
CA GLY A 688 21.65 -26.52 53.36
C GLY A 688 21.27 -25.11 52.86
N LEU A 689 22.26 -24.35 52.51
CA LEU A 689 22.47 -23.35 51.44
C LEU A 689 21.31 -22.50 50.89
N ASP A 690 20.17 -22.40 51.51
CA ASP A 690 19.02 -21.60 51.03
C ASP A 690 18.79 -20.37 51.91
N GLY A 691 19.60 -19.29 51.71
CA GLY A 691 19.34 -18.01 52.35
C GLY A 691 20.61 -17.17 52.55
N PHE A 692 21.19 -16.71 51.46
CA PHE A 692 22.21 -15.67 51.49
C PHE A 692 21.54 -14.30 51.45
N ASP A 693 21.57 -13.55 52.53
CA ASP A 693 21.23 -12.15 52.52
C ASP A 693 22.44 -11.30 52.04
N PRO A 694 22.30 -10.33 51.19
CA PRO A 694 23.38 -9.45 50.75
C PRO A 694 23.93 -8.65 51.93
N ASP A 695 25.24 -8.35 51.93
CA ASP A 695 25.82 -7.44 52.94
C ASP A 695 25.02 -6.15 52.96
N ALA A 696 24.78 -5.61 54.14
CA ALA A 696 23.90 -4.49 54.32
C ALA A 696 24.67 -3.23 54.74
N GLN A 697 24.15 -2.12 54.34
CA GLN A 697 24.56 -0.80 54.85
C GLN A 697 23.35 -0.05 55.37
N ILE A 698 23.60 0.71 56.43
CA ILE A 698 22.61 1.61 57.01
C ILE A 698 22.90 3.05 56.53
N ASP A 699 21.90 3.71 56.00
CA ASP A 699 22.11 5.04 55.42
C ASP A 699 22.53 6.06 56.51
N GLY A 700 23.62 6.79 56.27
CA GLY A 700 24.17 7.77 57.20
C GLY A 700 24.91 7.21 58.42
N LEU A 701 25.06 5.87 58.57
CA LEU A 701 25.70 5.26 59.73
C LEU A 701 27.13 5.75 59.91
N ASP A 702 27.95 5.72 58.86
CA ASP A 702 29.34 6.17 58.89
C ASP A 702 29.51 7.57 59.40
N TYR A 703 28.62 8.45 59.01
CA TYR A 703 28.58 9.84 59.51
C TYR A 703 28.22 9.90 61.00
N ALA A 704 27.14 9.19 61.35
CA ALA A 704 26.66 9.14 62.74
C ALA A 704 27.70 8.61 63.72
N LEU A 705 28.50 7.62 63.35
CA LEU A 705 29.56 7.02 64.15
C LEU A 705 30.77 7.93 64.31
N ARG A 706 31.14 8.69 63.27
CA ARG A 706 32.25 9.67 63.30
C ARG A 706 31.91 10.97 64.04
N HIS A 707 30.62 11.29 64.13
CA HIS A 707 30.15 12.49 64.81
C HIS A 707 29.18 12.12 65.97
N PRO A 708 29.70 11.43 66.97
CA PRO A 708 28.84 10.92 68.05
C PRO A 708 28.26 12.04 68.90
N GLY A 709 27.03 11.83 69.35
CA GLY A 709 26.32 12.61 70.33
C GLY A 709 25.48 11.68 71.19
N HIS A 710 25.24 11.98 72.48
CA HIS A 710 24.54 11.06 73.39
C HIS A 710 23.22 10.53 72.79
N ALA A 711 22.34 11.42 72.32
CA ALA A 711 21.07 11.03 71.74
C ALA A 711 21.25 10.28 70.40
N ARG A 712 22.25 10.68 69.57
CA ARG A 712 22.54 10.02 68.30
C ARG A 712 23.08 8.60 68.55
N SER A 713 24.01 8.45 69.44
CA SER A 713 24.57 7.15 69.78
C SER A 713 23.53 6.19 70.34
N GLU A 714 22.65 6.74 71.18
CA GLU A 714 21.53 6.00 71.77
C GLU A 714 20.55 5.53 70.65
N TYR A 715 20.26 6.41 69.67
CA TYR A 715 19.43 6.05 68.52
C TYR A 715 20.13 4.94 67.66
N VAL A 716 21.40 5.14 67.36
CA VAL A 716 22.18 4.10 66.61
C VAL A 716 22.13 2.78 67.33
N TRP A 717 22.37 2.74 68.63
CA TRP A 717 22.33 1.49 69.38
C TRP A 717 20.97 0.86 69.43
N ASN A 718 19.96 1.60 69.95
CA ASN A 718 18.65 1.05 70.26
C ASN A 718 17.74 0.86 69.04
N VAL A 719 17.81 1.72 68.03
CA VAL A 719 16.87 1.74 66.90
C VAL A 719 17.48 1.14 65.66
N LEU A 720 18.80 1.29 65.45
CA LEU A 720 19.41 0.79 64.22
C LEU A 720 20.13 -0.55 64.42
N LEU A 721 21.01 -0.68 65.38
CA LEU A 721 21.84 -1.87 65.50
C LEU A 721 21.16 -3.02 66.26
N ALA A 722 20.50 -2.76 67.38
CA ALA A 722 19.87 -3.79 68.21
C ALA A 722 18.78 -4.56 67.45
N PRO A 723 17.81 -3.91 66.75
CA PRO A 723 16.84 -4.62 65.94
C PRO A 723 17.44 -5.37 64.74
N ASN A 724 18.57 -4.85 64.21
CA ASN A 724 19.29 -5.41 63.07
C ASN A 724 20.52 -6.20 63.47
N ARG A 725 20.60 -6.70 64.71
CA ARG A 725 21.77 -7.41 65.27
C ARG A 725 22.26 -8.57 64.40
N ARG A 726 21.36 -9.21 63.66
CA ARG A 726 21.74 -10.28 62.72
C ARG A 726 22.63 -9.74 61.60
N LEU A 727 22.31 -8.57 61.06
CA LEU A 727 23.12 -7.91 60.02
C LEU A 727 24.49 -7.48 60.60
N VAL A 728 24.53 -7.07 61.89
CA VAL A 728 25.79 -6.74 62.56
C VAL A 728 26.66 -7.97 62.79
N ALA A 729 26.07 -9.06 63.32
CA ALA A 729 26.78 -10.29 63.65
C ALA A 729 27.23 -11.13 62.44
N GLY A 730 26.89 -10.68 61.23
CA GLY A 730 27.16 -11.40 60.00
C GLY A 730 28.63 -11.52 59.65
N VAL A 731 28.98 -12.65 59.05
CA VAL A 731 30.31 -12.90 58.49
C VAL A 731 30.22 -12.90 56.98
N VAL A 732 31.00 -12.03 56.34
CA VAL A 732 31.05 -11.89 54.89
C VAL A 732 32.20 -12.75 54.35
N GLU A 733 31.88 -13.69 53.46
CA GLU A 733 32.90 -14.40 52.71
C GLU A 733 33.27 -13.61 51.46
N ARG A 734 34.56 -13.31 51.31
CA ARG A 734 35.11 -12.67 50.12
C ARG A 734 35.89 -13.70 49.32
N SER A 735 35.50 -13.90 48.08
CA SER A 735 36.30 -14.64 47.11
C SER A 735 37.37 -13.71 46.55
N VAL A 736 38.62 -13.90 46.94
CA VAL A 736 39.77 -13.14 46.41
C VAL A 736 40.40 -13.96 45.29
N LEU A 737 40.24 -13.57 44.07
CA LEU A 737 40.92 -14.13 42.91
C LEU A 737 42.39 -13.65 42.90
N GLN A 738 43.35 -14.46 43.42
CA GLN A 738 44.79 -14.16 43.34
C GLN A 738 45.43 -14.63 42.02
N SER A 739 44.88 -15.59 41.34
CA SER A 739 45.24 -15.97 39.96
C SER A 739 44.15 -16.88 39.38
N TYR A 740 44.23 -17.21 38.09
CA TYR A 740 43.27 -18.07 37.37
C TYR A 740 43.02 -19.48 37.96
N SER A 741 43.71 -19.86 39.01
CA SER A 741 43.66 -21.22 39.59
C SER A 741 43.53 -21.29 41.12
N ASP A 742 43.55 -20.17 41.87
CA ASP A 742 43.48 -20.20 43.36
C ASP A 742 42.51 -19.10 43.83
N SER A 743 41.36 -19.50 44.39
CA SER A 743 40.45 -18.64 45.13
C SER A 743 40.60 -18.93 46.61
N HIS A 744 41.05 -17.95 47.40
CA HIS A 744 40.95 -18.00 48.85
C HIS A 744 39.65 -17.32 49.29
N LEU A 745 38.93 -17.97 50.20
CA LEU A 745 37.80 -17.39 50.92
C LEU A 745 38.35 -16.67 52.15
N ASP A 746 38.17 -15.37 52.18
CA ASP A 746 38.50 -14.54 53.34
C ASP A 746 37.20 -14.22 54.10
N HIS A 747 37.20 -14.42 55.38
CA HIS A 747 36.07 -14.15 56.27
C HIS A 747 36.27 -12.80 56.92
N ALA A 748 35.35 -11.87 56.71
CA ALA A 748 35.34 -10.54 57.32
C ALA A 748 34.03 -10.32 58.08
N GLY A 749 34.03 -9.48 59.09
CA GLY A 749 32.79 -9.02 59.66
C GLY A 749 31.94 -8.23 58.70
N SER A 750 30.62 -8.12 58.95
CA SER A 750 29.69 -7.33 58.13
C SER A 750 30.19 -5.88 58.01
N ALA A 751 29.80 -5.18 56.94
CA ALA A 751 30.14 -3.77 56.73
C ALA A 751 29.65 -2.90 57.90
N ILE A 752 28.50 -3.23 58.46
CA ILE A 752 27.94 -2.55 59.63
C ILE A 752 28.79 -2.77 60.89
N ALA A 753 29.20 -3.99 61.15
CA ALA A 753 30.09 -4.30 62.28
C ALA A 753 31.44 -3.58 62.12
N ALA A 754 32.07 -3.70 60.95
CA ALA A 754 33.37 -3.07 60.65
C ALA A 754 33.32 -1.52 60.85
N ALA A 755 32.25 -0.87 60.41
CA ALA A 755 32.03 0.55 60.62
C ALA A 755 31.85 0.86 62.11
N ALA A 756 31.01 0.10 62.84
CA ALA A 756 30.71 0.34 64.24
C ALA A 756 31.90 0.09 65.16
N GLU A 757 32.73 -0.90 64.88
CA GLU A 757 33.93 -1.22 65.68
C GLU A 757 35.06 -0.21 65.43
N GLY A 758 35.15 0.35 64.27
CA GLY A 758 36.22 1.26 63.87
C GLY A 758 36.19 2.63 64.54
N GLU A 759 35.03 3.07 64.98
CA GLU A 759 34.82 4.44 65.48
C GLU A 759 34.53 4.47 66.99
N ALA A 760 34.85 5.64 67.67
CA ALA A 760 34.62 5.89 69.09
C ALA A 760 33.29 6.61 69.28
N TRP A 761 32.21 5.85 69.39
CA TRP A 761 30.83 6.41 69.34
C TRP A 761 29.94 6.05 70.55
N LEU A 762 30.35 5.07 71.36
CA LEU A 762 29.58 4.68 72.56
C LEU A 762 30.06 5.46 73.77
N PRO A 763 29.13 6.08 74.56
CA PRO A 763 29.51 6.77 75.74
C PRO A 763 29.83 5.80 76.86
N GLY A 764 31.00 6.01 77.49
CA GLY A 764 31.37 5.30 78.71
C GLY A 764 30.73 5.94 79.96
N ARG A 765 31.02 5.43 81.15
CA ARG A 765 30.53 5.95 82.40
C ARG A 765 31.01 7.37 82.77
N ASP A 766 32.04 7.81 82.09
CA ASP A 766 32.62 9.15 82.23
C ASP A 766 32.18 10.11 81.13
N GLU A 767 31.08 9.70 80.39
CA GLU A 767 30.49 10.42 79.29
C GLU A 767 31.40 10.63 78.07
N THR A 768 32.61 10.02 78.09
CA THR A 768 33.51 10.07 76.93
C THR A 768 33.17 8.98 75.92
N PHE A 769 33.24 9.35 74.62
CA PHE A 769 32.95 8.40 73.56
C PHE A 769 34.18 7.48 73.32
N ARG A 770 33.89 6.19 73.25
CA ARG A 770 34.89 5.14 73.04
C ARG A 770 34.43 4.13 72.00
N ARG A 771 35.38 3.31 71.56
CA ARG A 771 35.05 2.16 70.67
C ARG A 771 34.33 1.07 71.45
N PRO A 772 33.46 0.31 70.76
CA PRO A 772 32.79 -0.81 71.43
C PRO A 772 33.74 -1.78 72.16
N GLY A 773 34.86 -2.11 71.49
CA GLY A 773 35.87 -2.99 72.08
C GLY A 773 36.54 -2.50 73.36
N ASP A 774 36.41 -1.20 73.72
CA ASP A 774 36.95 -0.58 74.92
C ASP A 774 35.93 -0.58 76.07
N LEU A 775 34.67 -0.96 75.83
CA LEU A 775 33.58 -0.89 76.76
C LEU A 775 32.94 -2.24 77.03
N SER A 776 32.33 -2.43 78.17
CA SER A 776 31.39 -3.50 78.45
C SER A 776 29.94 -2.99 78.44
N LEU A 777 28.96 -3.88 78.32
CA LEU A 777 27.56 -3.51 78.42
C LEU A 777 27.23 -2.75 79.69
N ASP A 778 27.92 -3.03 80.79
CA ASP A 778 27.70 -2.37 82.08
C ASP A 778 28.25 -0.92 82.11
N ASP A 779 29.09 -0.56 81.20
CA ASP A 779 29.59 0.79 81.02
C ASP A 779 28.70 1.72 80.29
N LEU A 780 27.72 1.20 79.56
CA LEU A 780 26.74 1.98 78.83
C LEU A 780 25.70 2.57 79.78
N PRO A 781 25.14 3.75 79.47
CA PRO A 781 24.03 4.34 80.15
C PRO A 781 22.81 3.41 80.23
N PRO A 782 21.93 3.57 81.27
CA PRO A 782 20.80 2.68 81.43
C PRO A 782 19.73 2.79 80.32
N THR A 783 19.79 3.85 79.49
CA THR A 783 18.90 4.07 78.34
C THR A 783 19.24 3.18 77.16
N TYR A 784 20.43 2.55 77.17
CA TYR A 784 20.85 1.59 76.10
C TYR A 784 20.28 0.23 76.37
N THR A 785 19.66 -0.35 75.33
CA THR A 785 19.14 -1.73 75.39
C THR A 785 20.26 -2.72 75.74
N ARG A 786 20.05 -3.54 76.74
CA ARG A 786 20.98 -4.59 77.17
C ARG A 786 20.88 -5.78 76.21
N ASP A 787 21.61 -5.74 75.11
CA ASP A 787 21.66 -6.78 74.08
C ASP A 787 23.06 -7.45 74.05
N GLU A 788 23.11 -8.61 74.67
CA GLU A 788 24.38 -9.44 74.75
C GLU A 788 24.85 -9.89 73.39
N GLY A 789 23.90 -10.19 72.49
CA GLY A 789 24.22 -10.61 71.14
C GLY A 789 24.83 -9.48 70.27
N LEU A 790 24.33 -8.24 70.43
CA LEU A 790 24.92 -7.08 69.78
C LEU A 790 26.28 -6.75 70.37
N ALA A 791 26.42 -6.81 71.69
CA ALA A 791 27.71 -6.59 72.39
C ALA A 791 28.76 -7.63 71.93
N GLN A 792 28.38 -8.87 71.77
CA GLN A 792 29.26 -9.91 71.22
C GLN A 792 29.64 -9.65 69.76
N ALA A 793 28.68 -9.26 68.93
CA ALA A 793 28.89 -8.94 67.54
C ALA A 793 29.80 -7.73 67.31
N LEU A 794 29.85 -6.80 68.25
CA LEU A 794 30.74 -5.62 68.27
C LEU A 794 32.00 -5.82 69.11
N HIS A 795 32.32 -7.04 69.44
CA HIS A 795 33.47 -7.39 70.24
C HIS A 795 33.63 -6.56 71.53
N MET A 796 32.51 -6.24 72.20
CA MET A 796 32.61 -5.54 73.50
C MET A 796 33.21 -6.41 74.57
N LEU A 797 33.82 -5.74 75.57
CA LEU A 797 34.40 -6.43 76.68
C LEU A 797 33.36 -7.19 77.51
N GLN A 798 33.66 -8.41 77.88
CA GLN A 798 32.81 -9.08 78.85
C GLN A 798 32.85 -8.32 80.17
N PRO A 799 31.75 -8.17 80.93
CA PRO A 799 31.72 -7.38 82.15
C PRO A 799 32.76 -7.80 83.18
N VAL A 800 33.06 -9.11 83.26
CA VAL A 800 34.07 -9.61 84.16
C VAL A 800 35.49 -9.16 83.76
N VAL A 801 35.79 -9.13 82.52
CA VAL A 801 37.07 -8.69 81.94
C VAL A 801 37.25 -7.17 82.10
N ALA A 802 36.19 -6.41 81.87
CA ALA A 802 36.22 -4.95 82.09
C ALA A 802 36.42 -4.56 83.54
N GLU A 803 35.76 -5.25 84.46
CA GLU A 803 35.97 -5.03 85.90
C GLU A 803 37.35 -5.41 86.35
N ALA A 804 37.87 -6.54 85.87
CA ALA A 804 39.26 -6.97 86.15
C ALA A 804 40.32 -6.00 85.63
N ALA A 805 40.10 -5.44 84.41
CA ALA A 805 41.03 -4.42 83.87
C ALA A 805 41.05 -3.14 84.70
N ARG A 806 39.92 -2.71 85.19
CA ARG A 806 39.83 -1.56 86.13
C ARG A 806 40.50 -1.81 87.44
N GLN A 807 40.29 -2.96 88.02
CA GLN A 807 40.87 -3.33 89.29
C GLN A 807 42.43 -3.52 89.22
N LEU A 808 42.90 -4.02 88.13
CA LEU A 808 44.34 -4.29 87.95
C LEU A 808 45.14 -3.12 87.35
N GLY A 809 44.39 -2.07 86.84
CA GLY A 809 45.00 -0.93 86.13
C GLY A 809 45.73 -1.27 84.87
N ILE A 810 45.24 -2.31 84.15
CA ILE A 810 45.78 -2.78 82.87
C ILE A 810 44.87 -2.36 81.76
N ALA A 811 45.41 -2.01 80.60
CA ALA A 811 44.58 -1.72 79.42
C ALA A 811 43.73 -2.94 79.03
N PRO A 812 42.41 -2.75 78.72
CA PRO A 812 41.50 -3.87 78.46
C PRO A 812 41.94 -4.75 77.31
N GLU A 813 42.58 -4.17 76.26
CA GLU A 813 43.07 -4.94 75.10
C GLU A 813 44.16 -5.96 75.47
N VAL A 814 44.99 -5.61 76.43
CA VAL A 814 46.03 -6.53 76.95
C VAL A 814 45.39 -7.64 77.71
N LEU A 815 44.34 -7.40 78.46
CA LEU A 815 43.63 -8.41 79.25
C LEU A 815 42.80 -9.33 78.31
N TRP A 816 42.21 -8.80 77.26
CA TRP A 816 41.55 -9.57 76.26
C TRP A 816 42.47 -10.57 75.52
N GLY A 817 43.61 -10.09 75.06
CA GLY A 817 44.60 -10.97 74.47
C GLY A 817 45.11 -12.08 75.44
N LEU A 818 45.05 -11.83 76.72
CA LEU A 818 45.37 -12.79 77.77
C LEU A 818 44.21 -13.76 78.09
N SER A 819 42.98 -13.36 77.93
CA SER A 819 41.77 -14.15 78.20
C SER A 819 41.54 -15.26 77.18
N THR A 820 42.18 -15.27 76.01
CA THR A 820 42.22 -16.39 75.07
C THR A 820 43.04 -17.55 75.52
N HIS A 821 43.83 -17.42 76.65
CA HIS A 821 44.57 -18.47 77.18
C HIS A 821 43.93 -19.03 78.50
N PRO A 822 43.39 -20.27 78.56
CA PRO A 822 42.64 -20.82 79.69
C PRO A 822 43.43 -20.76 81.03
N ASP A 823 44.73 -20.97 80.98
CA ASP A 823 45.55 -20.96 82.12
C ASP A 823 45.74 -19.59 82.73
N LEU A 824 45.65 -18.51 81.88
CA LEU A 824 45.73 -17.13 82.31
C LEU A 824 44.44 -16.63 82.88
N VAL A 825 43.31 -17.06 82.41
CA VAL A 825 41.98 -16.76 83.02
C VAL A 825 41.92 -17.30 84.42
N ALA A 826 42.30 -18.54 84.65
CA ALA A 826 42.36 -19.10 85.99
C ALA A 826 43.35 -18.36 86.95
N LEU A 827 44.45 -17.85 86.46
CA LEU A 827 45.37 -17.03 87.22
C LEU A 827 44.78 -15.66 87.61
N ILE A 828 44.14 -15.01 86.70
CA ILE A 828 43.43 -13.74 86.85
C ILE A 828 42.27 -13.90 87.88
N GLU A 829 41.52 -14.92 87.79
CA GLU A 829 40.42 -15.23 88.76
C GLU A 829 40.98 -15.45 90.15
N ARG A 830 42.09 -16.18 90.31
CA ARG A 830 42.76 -16.35 91.57
C ARG A 830 43.34 -15.07 92.17
N GLU A 831 43.91 -14.21 91.35
CA GLU A 831 44.47 -12.90 91.77
C GLU A 831 43.38 -11.93 92.17
N LEU A 832 42.21 -11.89 91.45
CA LEU A 832 41.06 -11.13 91.84
C LEU A 832 40.44 -11.64 93.14
N ALA A 833 40.29 -12.90 93.34
CA ALA A 833 39.84 -13.45 94.61
C ALA A 833 40.76 -13.04 95.83
N VAL A 834 42.06 -13.09 95.64
CA VAL A 834 42.99 -12.64 96.64
C VAL A 834 42.89 -11.14 96.97
N ARG A 835 42.74 -10.28 95.94
CA ARG A 835 42.60 -8.83 96.16
C ARG A 835 41.24 -8.44 96.74
N SER A 836 40.20 -9.21 96.44
CA SER A 836 38.90 -9.01 97.04
C SER A 836 38.87 -9.38 98.50
N ALA A 837 39.49 -10.49 98.83
CA ALA A 837 39.64 -10.88 100.24
C ALA A 837 40.52 -9.90 101.04
N ALA A 838 41.47 -9.20 100.40
CA ALA A 838 42.32 -8.17 101.04
C ALA A 838 41.60 -6.80 101.25
N ARG A 839 40.49 -6.53 100.59
CA ARG A 839 39.71 -5.31 100.68
C ARG A 839 38.54 -5.51 101.70
N GLY A 840 38.22 -6.65 102.10
CA GLY A 840 37.08 -6.99 102.99
C GLY A 840 37.55 -7.28 104.46
N GLY A 841 38.83 -7.04 104.71
CA GLY A 841 39.40 -7.12 106.04
C GLY A 841 39.72 -5.80 106.70
#